data_50c89971e8556a463a55dbe65562129b
#
_entry.id   50c89971e8556a463a55dbe65562129b
#
_cell.length_a   1.000
_cell.length_b   1.000
_cell.length_c   1.000
_cell.angle_alpha   90.00
_cell.angle_beta   90.00
_cell.angle_gamma   90.00
#
_symmetry.space_group_name_H-M   'P 1'
#
loop_
_entity.id
_entity.type
_entity.pdbx_description
1 polymer ?
#
loop_
_entity_poly.entity_id
_entity_poly.type
_entity_poly.pdbx_seq_one_letter_code
_entity_poly.pdbx_strand_id
1 'polypeptide(L)'
;MKQLFPSAVSPHEANRSFMLPGLDGLRAIAVLLVIVYHLWPTSVPGGMIGVDIFFVISGYLITALLLREGAVTGRINLFLFWKRRARRLLPAIALLILVTGPIALAIGGDIQVNLGRQLTGAGTFSSNWLSIFSGNDYFAQTSPELFTNFWSLAVEEQFYLFWPLLLVAAGVILGRRWRRFSLIIFIAIIASLTSGTVMLAFGAPISRIYYGTDTHVYGLLLGVLLAFSIPWSLYPPRDKHVIYRVAQPFGAVTFLRVILSWLCLVALIPLALLMPEKAPGTIPWGLLGASLLTLGVIQGILPDMLAGASSLLRSVLSFGPLTWIGQRSYGLYLWHWPLAVMAHYLLGVDRSPLWNVVVLLVTVIIAELSYRYLETPVRRYGFRSSFAQFFGRIRYGRYRALPIIALVLVMGAGSATAVAVRTAPDQTSAQRAVEEGKKRVQERLKAREEQRAHASASPTASSTAANPSAETSAVPDEYPQVNSADVTVIGDSVVLSAEPDIYDAMPDATIDAAEGRTIVQALPMVKSWSSQGKIGKVLVLSVTANSTLMPGQLEEVLRALPADTKLVLATGYGPRTLTWIDSSNNLIREFAQKNSSRVYIADWNGAITQAVRSDPSLMTSDGVHPEVKGQMLYARILTEAVARAQS
;
A
#
# COMPACT_ATOMS: atom_id res chain seq x y z
N MET A 1 -26.95 -30.47 -8.33
CA MET A 1 -25.48 -30.64 -8.23
C MET A 1 -25.00 -32.07 -8.44
N LYS A 2 -25.63 -33.13 -7.84
CA LYS A 2 -25.26 -34.52 -8.12
C LYS A 2 -25.25 -34.92 -9.60
N GLN A 3 -26.06 -34.27 -10.44
CA GLN A 3 -26.16 -34.52 -11.86
C GLN A 3 -25.16 -33.74 -12.74
N LEU A 4 -24.41 -32.81 -12.16
CA LEU A 4 -23.34 -32.07 -12.86
C LEU A 4 -22.05 -32.90 -12.97
N PHE A 5 -21.94 -33.94 -12.14
CA PHE A 5 -20.74 -34.76 -12.06
C PHE A 5 -21.18 -36.24 -12.08
N PRO A 6 -20.60 -37.06 -12.93
CA PRO A 6 -20.87 -38.51 -12.88
C PRO A 6 -20.54 -39.03 -11.48
N SER A 7 -21.42 -39.87 -10.93
CA SER A 7 -21.37 -40.44 -9.58
C SER A 7 -20.18 -41.41 -9.40
N ALA A 8 -18.98 -40.85 -9.31
CA ALA A 8 -17.74 -41.61 -9.37
C ALA A 8 -16.89 -41.57 -8.08
N VAL A 9 -17.37 -40.93 -7.00
CA VAL A 9 -16.56 -40.78 -5.76
C VAL A 9 -17.27 -41.51 -4.61
N SER A 10 -16.57 -42.45 -3.95
CA SER A 10 -17.09 -43.07 -2.74
C SER A 10 -17.11 -42.10 -1.56
N PRO A 11 -18.03 -42.22 -0.58
CA PRO A 11 -18.04 -41.41 0.62
C PRO A 11 -16.71 -41.41 1.40
N HIS A 12 -15.95 -42.47 1.28
CA HIS A 12 -14.64 -42.64 1.93
C HIS A 12 -13.55 -41.78 1.27
N GLU A 13 -13.58 -41.61 -0.06
CA GLU A 13 -12.63 -40.76 -0.82
C GLU A 13 -12.98 -39.26 -0.72
N ALA A 14 -14.25 -38.97 -0.50
CA ALA A 14 -14.72 -37.61 -0.23
C ALA A 14 -14.13 -36.99 1.05
N ASN A 15 -13.81 -37.83 2.02
CA ASN A 15 -13.21 -37.41 3.29
C ASN A 15 -11.68 -37.18 3.23
N ARG A 16 -11.01 -37.59 2.15
CA ARG A 16 -9.60 -37.21 1.96
C ARG A 16 -9.50 -35.72 1.67
N SER A 17 -8.67 -35.04 2.44
CA SER A 17 -8.36 -33.63 2.20
C SER A 17 -7.91 -33.42 0.75
N PHE A 18 -8.61 -32.55 0.01
CA PHE A 18 -8.16 -32.14 -1.32
C PHE A 18 -6.85 -31.36 -1.17
N MET A 19 -5.77 -31.96 -1.60
CA MET A 19 -4.45 -31.33 -1.64
C MET A 19 -3.99 -31.28 -3.10
N LEU A 20 -3.60 -30.12 -3.54
CA LEU A 20 -3.01 -29.91 -4.86
C LEU A 20 -1.50 -29.72 -4.67
N PRO A 21 -0.68 -30.74 -4.99
CA PRO A 21 0.78 -30.62 -4.88
C PRO A 21 1.30 -29.46 -5.73
N GLY A 22 2.19 -28.67 -5.17
CA GLY A 22 2.74 -27.47 -5.80
C GLY A 22 2.00 -26.17 -5.51
N LEU A 23 0.76 -26.22 -5.02
CA LEU A 23 0.01 -25.00 -4.71
C LEU A 23 0.62 -24.23 -3.54
N ASP A 24 1.14 -24.92 -2.53
CA ASP A 24 1.83 -24.27 -1.41
C ASP A 24 3.13 -23.60 -1.88
N GLY A 25 3.84 -24.20 -2.86
CA GLY A 25 5.01 -23.55 -3.46
C GLY A 25 4.67 -22.26 -4.22
N LEU A 26 3.55 -22.25 -4.95
CA LEU A 26 3.09 -21.03 -5.62
C LEU A 26 2.68 -19.95 -4.61
N ARG A 27 2.06 -20.33 -3.50
CA ARG A 27 1.77 -19.42 -2.36
C ARG A 27 3.05 -18.90 -1.72
N ALA A 28 4.11 -19.71 -1.65
CA ALA A 28 5.41 -19.27 -1.17
C ALA A 28 6.02 -18.20 -2.07
N ILE A 29 5.99 -18.41 -3.39
CA ILE A 29 6.44 -17.41 -4.36
C ILE A 29 5.64 -16.11 -4.17
N ALA A 30 4.33 -16.19 -4.07
CA ALA A 30 3.46 -15.04 -3.90
C ALA A 30 3.81 -14.22 -2.63
N VAL A 31 3.94 -14.87 -1.47
CA VAL A 31 4.25 -14.15 -0.23
C VAL A 31 5.66 -13.57 -0.22
N LEU A 32 6.63 -14.28 -0.81
CA LEU A 32 8.00 -13.78 -0.91
C LEU A 32 8.08 -12.53 -1.79
N LEU A 33 7.37 -12.51 -2.93
CA LEU A 33 7.28 -11.33 -3.79
C LEU A 33 6.73 -10.12 -3.04
N VAL A 34 5.63 -10.30 -2.30
CA VAL A 34 5.04 -9.22 -1.49
C VAL A 34 5.98 -8.74 -0.39
N ILE A 35 6.62 -9.64 0.34
CA ILE A 35 7.53 -9.27 1.44
C ILE A 35 8.75 -8.53 0.90
N VAL A 36 9.35 -9.02 -0.20
CA VAL A 36 10.51 -8.37 -0.81
C VAL A 36 10.14 -7.00 -1.37
N TYR A 37 8.98 -6.86 -2.01
CA TYR A 37 8.46 -5.57 -2.48
C TYR A 37 8.34 -4.55 -1.34
N HIS A 38 7.80 -4.93 -0.18
CA HIS A 38 7.63 -4.00 0.94
C HIS A 38 8.94 -3.69 1.68
N LEU A 39 9.86 -4.64 1.76
CA LEU A 39 11.14 -4.43 2.47
C LEU A 39 12.24 -3.87 1.58
N TRP A 40 12.26 -4.20 0.28
CA TRP A 40 13.24 -3.76 -0.70
C TRP A 40 12.56 -3.37 -2.03
N PRO A 41 11.77 -2.27 -2.04
CA PRO A 41 10.93 -1.90 -3.19
C PRO A 41 11.72 -1.66 -4.48
N THR A 42 12.96 -1.19 -4.37
CA THR A 42 13.83 -0.97 -5.54
C THR A 42 14.37 -2.26 -6.16
N SER A 43 14.42 -3.36 -5.40
CA SER A 43 14.95 -4.65 -5.88
C SER A 43 13.92 -5.44 -6.68
N VAL A 44 12.64 -5.36 -6.29
CA VAL A 44 11.54 -6.09 -6.94
C VAL A 44 10.31 -5.16 -7.03
N PRO A 45 10.36 -4.15 -7.90
CA PRO A 45 9.31 -3.11 -7.97
C PRO A 45 7.93 -3.66 -8.36
N GLY A 46 7.85 -4.75 -9.10
CA GLY A 46 6.61 -5.42 -9.46
C GLY A 46 6.16 -6.50 -8.46
N GLY A 47 6.80 -6.63 -7.28
CA GLY A 47 6.47 -7.70 -6.32
C GLY A 47 5.05 -7.65 -5.77
N MET A 48 4.34 -6.53 -5.95
CA MET A 48 2.91 -6.40 -5.66
C MET A 48 2.03 -7.44 -6.39
N ILE A 49 2.49 -8.00 -7.54
CA ILE A 49 1.79 -9.09 -8.26
C ILE A 49 1.55 -10.33 -7.39
N GLY A 50 2.31 -10.49 -6.29
CA GLY A 50 2.09 -11.59 -5.35
C GLY A 50 0.66 -11.62 -4.77
N VAL A 51 0.01 -10.46 -4.64
CA VAL A 51 -1.40 -10.38 -4.22
C VAL A 51 -2.32 -10.98 -5.27
N ASP A 52 -2.09 -10.69 -6.56
CA ASP A 52 -2.89 -11.25 -7.67
C ASP A 52 -2.70 -12.77 -7.79
N ILE A 53 -1.48 -13.25 -7.55
CA ILE A 53 -1.22 -14.70 -7.46
C ILE A 53 -2.10 -15.31 -6.35
N PHE A 54 -2.19 -14.69 -5.17
CA PHE A 54 -3.07 -15.14 -4.10
C PHE A 54 -4.54 -15.10 -4.50
N PHE A 55 -4.99 -14.05 -5.16
CA PHE A 55 -6.38 -13.93 -5.60
C PHE A 55 -6.78 -15.07 -6.54
N VAL A 56 -5.96 -15.38 -7.55
CA VAL A 56 -6.23 -16.49 -8.47
C VAL A 56 -6.24 -17.83 -7.73
N ILE A 57 -5.26 -18.08 -6.85
CA ILE A 57 -5.21 -19.31 -6.02
C ILE A 57 -6.46 -19.42 -5.16
N SER A 58 -6.87 -18.35 -4.50
CA SER A 58 -8.03 -18.30 -3.61
C SER A 58 -9.33 -18.53 -4.36
N GLY A 59 -9.53 -17.86 -5.49
CA GLY A 59 -10.69 -18.07 -6.36
C GLY A 59 -10.81 -19.51 -6.85
N TYR A 60 -9.71 -20.08 -7.32
CA TYR A 60 -9.67 -21.49 -7.76
C TYR A 60 -9.94 -22.46 -6.61
N LEU A 61 -9.16 -22.36 -5.52
CA LEU A 61 -9.20 -23.34 -4.43
C LEU A 61 -10.56 -23.38 -3.72
N ILE A 62 -11.14 -22.20 -3.44
CA ILE A 62 -12.45 -22.12 -2.79
C ILE A 62 -13.54 -22.70 -3.67
N THR A 63 -13.55 -22.34 -4.94
CA THR A 63 -14.54 -22.84 -5.89
C THR A 63 -14.38 -24.35 -6.08
N ALA A 64 -13.17 -24.85 -6.22
CA ALA A 64 -12.88 -26.27 -6.32
C ALA A 64 -13.38 -27.08 -5.11
N LEU A 65 -13.15 -26.57 -3.89
CA LEU A 65 -13.62 -27.20 -2.65
C LEU A 65 -15.14 -27.22 -2.56
N LEU A 66 -15.82 -26.12 -2.91
CA LEU A 66 -17.29 -26.03 -2.88
C LEU A 66 -17.94 -26.92 -3.94
N LEU A 67 -17.39 -26.92 -5.17
CA LEU A 67 -17.87 -27.79 -6.25
C LEU A 67 -17.70 -29.26 -5.87
N ARG A 68 -16.58 -29.65 -5.29
CA ARG A 68 -16.32 -31.00 -4.80
C ARG A 68 -17.28 -31.40 -3.68
N GLU A 69 -17.48 -30.52 -2.68
CA GLU A 69 -18.45 -30.77 -1.60
C GLU A 69 -19.86 -30.99 -2.17
N GLY A 70 -20.32 -30.10 -3.07
CA GLY A 70 -21.61 -30.20 -3.71
C GLY A 70 -21.79 -31.48 -4.55
N ALA A 71 -20.75 -31.92 -5.25
CA ALA A 71 -20.79 -33.14 -6.06
C ALA A 71 -20.87 -34.40 -5.20
N VAL A 72 -20.13 -34.46 -4.10
CA VAL A 72 -20.08 -35.64 -3.21
C VAL A 72 -21.31 -35.72 -2.32
N THR A 73 -21.69 -34.64 -1.67
CA THR A 73 -22.74 -34.61 -0.64
C THR A 73 -24.11 -34.20 -1.20
N GLY A 74 -24.16 -33.68 -2.42
CA GLY A 74 -25.35 -33.10 -3.04
C GLY A 74 -25.74 -31.72 -2.51
N ARG A 75 -25.02 -31.17 -1.55
CA ARG A 75 -25.27 -29.86 -0.92
C ARG A 75 -23.97 -29.21 -0.49
N ILE A 76 -23.97 -27.88 -0.34
CA ILE A 76 -22.88 -27.12 0.23
C ILE A 76 -23.28 -26.71 1.64
N ASN A 77 -22.45 -27.02 2.64
CA ASN A 77 -22.68 -26.63 4.03
C ASN A 77 -21.98 -25.29 4.31
N LEU A 78 -22.71 -24.17 4.08
CA LEU A 78 -22.20 -22.81 4.25
C LEU A 78 -21.68 -22.54 5.66
N PHE A 79 -22.42 -22.98 6.70
CA PHE A 79 -22.01 -22.77 8.09
C PHE A 79 -20.69 -23.47 8.40
N LEU A 80 -20.52 -24.71 7.95
CA LEU A 80 -19.28 -25.46 8.14
C LEU A 80 -18.13 -24.85 7.35
N PHE A 81 -18.39 -24.33 6.16
CA PHE A 81 -17.42 -23.61 5.34
C PHE A 81 -16.91 -22.38 6.09
N TRP A 82 -17.78 -21.46 6.52
CA TRP A 82 -17.38 -20.25 7.24
C TRP A 82 -16.73 -20.56 8.60
N LYS A 83 -17.21 -21.56 9.33
CA LYS A 83 -16.58 -22.01 10.57
C LYS A 83 -15.13 -22.46 10.37
N ARG A 84 -14.84 -23.18 9.27
CA ARG A 84 -13.47 -23.60 8.92
C ARG A 84 -12.59 -22.39 8.58
N ARG A 85 -13.14 -21.39 7.90
CA ARG A 85 -12.43 -20.14 7.59
C ARG A 85 -12.14 -19.32 8.85
N ALA A 86 -13.13 -19.09 9.68
CA ALA A 86 -12.96 -18.41 10.96
C ALA A 86 -11.86 -19.04 11.82
N ARG A 87 -11.81 -20.38 11.92
CA ARG A 87 -10.74 -21.09 12.64
C ARG A 87 -9.35 -20.89 12.05
N ARG A 88 -9.27 -20.58 10.77
CA ARG A 88 -8.01 -20.36 10.08
C ARG A 88 -7.50 -18.93 10.26
N LEU A 89 -8.39 -17.94 10.27
CA LEU A 89 -8.05 -16.52 10.12
C LEU A 89 -8.08 -15.78 11.47
N LEU A 90 -9.15 -15.91 12.23
CA LEU A 90 -9.37 -15.10 13.42
C LEU A 90 -8.30 -15.25 14.50
N PRO A 91 -7.72 -16.44 14.77
CA PRO A 91 -6.68 -16.54 15.81
C PRO A 91 -5.44 -15.69 15.51
N ALA A 92 -4.97 -15.69 14.26
CA ALA A 92 -3.78 -14.94 13.88
C ALA A 92 -4.05 -13.42 13.86
N ILE A 93 -5.23 -12.99 13.39
CA ILE A 93 -5.64 -11.57 13.42
C ILE A 93 -5.74 -11.08 14.88
N ALA A 94 -6.39 -11.85 15.75
CA ALA A 94 -6.50 -11.49 17.18
C ALA A 94 -5.14 -11.37 17.84
N LEU A 95 -4.22 -12.31 17.59
CA LEU A 95 -2.85 -12.24 18.12
C LEU A 95 -2.12 -10.99 17.58
N LEU A 96 -2.24 -10.71 16.29
CA LEU A 96 -1.62 -9.53 15.69
C LEU A 96 -2.10 -8.26 16.39
N ILE A 97 -3.40 -8.05 16.53
CA ILE A 97 -3.98 -6.87 17.17
C ILE A 97 -3.51 -6.75 18.64
N LEU A 98 -3.50 -7.86 19.38
CA LEU A 98 -3.07 -7.89 20.77
C LEU A 98 -1.58 -7.61 20.96
N VAL A 99 -0.75 -7.84 19.95
CA VAL A 99 0.69 -7.54 20.02
C VAL A 99 0.96 -6.14 19.50
N THR A 100 0.37 -5.78 18.36
CA THR A 100 0.69 -4.51 17.69
C THR A 100 0.08 -3.29 18.38
N GLY A 101 -1.11 -3.42 18.99
CA GLY A 101 -1.77 -2.32 19.67
C GLY A 101 -0.97 -1.74 20.84
N PRO A 102 -0.50 -2.55 21.80
CA PRO A 102 0.39 -2.06 22.88
C PRO A 102 1.71 -1.46 22.38
N ILE A 103 2.29 -2.04 21.32
CA ILE A 103 3.53 -1.51 20.73
C ILE A 103 3.26 -0.16 20.08
N ALA A 104 2.15 -0.01 19.36
CA ALA A 104 1.74 1.28 18.79
C ALA A 104 1.51 2.34 19.88
N LEU A 105 0.92 1.95 21.03
CA LEU A 105 0.79 2.84 22.18
C LEU A 105 2.16 3.29 22.73
N ALA A 106 3.09 2.35 22.85
CA ALA A 106 4.43 2.64 23.38
C ALA A 106 5.28 3.52 22.44
N ILE A 107 5.12 3.37 21.12
CA ILE A 107 5.78 4.21 20.12
C ILE A 107 5.15 5.61 20.11
N GLY A 108 3.81 5.68 20.13
CA GLY A 108 3.05 6.94 20.07
C GLY A 108 3.12 7.67 18.73
N GLY A 109 2.43 8.80 18.63
CA GLY A 109 2.48 9.65 17.44
C GLY A 109 1.81 9.05 16.20
N ASP A 110 2.42 9.22 15.05
CA ASP A 110 1.80 8.96 13.74
C ASP A 110 1.45 7.48 13.48
N ILE A 111 2.13 6.53 14.13
CA ILE A 111 1.78 5.10 14.03
C ILE A 111 0.35 4.80 14.52
N GLN A 112 -0.21 5.64 15.41
CA GLN A 112 -1.55 5.48 15.96
C GLN A 112 -2.64 6.14 15.12
N VAL A 113 -2.28 6.98 14.15
CA VAL A 113 -3.24 7.71 13.33
C VAL A 113 -4.23 6.74 12.69
N ASN A 114 -5.52 7.06 12.83
CA ASN A 114 -6.60 6.22 12.32
C ASN A 114 -6.65 4.79 12.88
N LEU A 115 -5.98 4.47 14.00
CA LEU A 115 -5.89 3.10 14.53
C LEU A 115 -7.27 2.47 14.76
N GLY A 116 -8.24 3.23 15.28
CA GLY A 116 -9.61 2.76 15.47
C GLY A 116 -10.29 2.36 14.16
N ARG A 117 -10.13 3.14 13.09
CA ARG A 117 -10.62 2.84 11.74
C ARG A 117 -9.94 1.59 11.18
N GLN A 118 -8.62 1.50 11.32
CA GLN A 118 -7.84 0.37 10.84
C GLN A 118 -8.26 -0.94 11.52
N LEU A 119 -8.43 -0.93 12.85
CA LEU A 119 -8.90 -2.10 13.62
C LEU A 119 -10.34 -2.49 13.26
N THR A 120 -11.22 -1.51 13.04
CA THR A 120 -12.59 -1.75 12.58
C THR A 120 -12.55 -2.41 11.20
N GLY A 121 -11.76 -1.88 10.27
CA GLY A 121 -11.59 -2.46 8.94
C GLY A 121 -11.04 -3.89 8.95
N ALA A 122 -10.06 -4.15 9.80
CA ALA A 122 -9.49 -5.49 9.98
C ALA A 122 -10.49 -6.48 10.59
N GLY A 123 -11.29 -6.05 11.57
CA GLY A 123 -12.28 -6.89 12.24
C GLY A 123 -13.53 -7.17 11.40
N THR A 124 -13.93 -6.24 10.54
CA THR A 124 -15.12 -6.34 9.68
C THR A 124 -14.82 -6.73 8.23
N PHE A 125 -13.52 -6.91 7.90
CA PHE A 125 -13.06 -7.17 6.54
C PHE A 125 -13.49 -6.09 5.53
N SER A 126 -13.43 -4.83 5.94
CA SER A 126 -13.80 -3.65 5.14
C SER A 126 -12.65 -2.65 4.97
N SER A 127 -11.41 -3.04 5.32
CA SER A 127 -10.23 -2.16 5.30
C SER A 127 -10.06 -1.47 3.94
N ASN A 128 -10.26 -2.18 2.84
CA ASN A 128 -10.15 -1.61 1.49
C ASN A 128 -11.15 -0.47 1.24
N TRP A 129 -12.41 -0.64 1.61
CA TRP A 129 -13.44 0.40 1.43
C TRP A 129 -13.21 1.57 2.38
N LEU A 130 -12.83 1.31 3.64
CA LEU A 130 -12.50 2.37 4.58
C LEU A 130 -11.29 3.20 4.12
N SER A 131 -10.29 2.57 3.50
CA SER A 131 -9.15 3.27 2.89
C SER A 131 -9.57 4.13 1.69
N ILE A 132 -10.48 3.62 0.83
CA ILE A 132 -11.03 4.39 -0.29
C ILE A 132 -11.79 5.63 0.20
N PHE A 133 -12.72 5.45 1.15
CA PHE A 133 -13.54 6.56 1.67
C PHE A 133 -12.74 7.62 2.42
N SER A 134 -11.60 7.26 2.99
CA SER A 134 -10.70 8.22 3.65
C SER A 134 -9.67 8.86 2.71
N GLY A 135 -9.68 8.52 1.42
CA GLY A 135 -8.73 9.07 0.45
C GLY A 135 -7.29 8.58 0.63
N ASN A 136 -7.07 7.47 1.36
CA ASN A 136 -5.72 6.95 1.58
C ASN A 136 -5.09 6.50 0.27
N ASP A 137 -3.87 6.98 0.01
CA ASP A 137 -3.06 6.50 -1.10
C ASP A 137 -2.16 5.33 -0.68
N TYR A 138 -2.37 4.16 -1.28
CA TYR A 138 -1.53 2.98 -1.04
C TYR A 138 -0.05 3.21 -1.41
N PHE A 139 0.18 4.00 -2.44
CA PHE A 139 1.51 4.26 -2.99
C PHE A 139 2.24 5.45 -2.36
N ALA A 140 1.56 6.23 -1.50
CA ALA A 140 2.17 7.29 -0.71
C ALA A 140 2.69 6.71 0.62
N GLN A 141 3.94 6.20 0.61
CA GLN A 141 4.49 5.41 1.73
C GLN A 141 5.24 6.25 2.78
N THR A 142 5.09 7.56 2.80
CA THR A 142 5.79 8.43 3.74
C THR A 142 5.25 8.35 5.17
N SER A 143 3.95 8.08 5.32
CA SER A 143 3.29 7.87 6.62
C SER A 143 2.47 6.58 6.61
N PRO A 144 3.11 5.40 6.62
CA PRO A 144 2.42 4.13 6.44
C PRO A 144 1.53 3.77 7.62
N GLU A 145 0.28 3.41 7.34
CA GLU A 145 -0.66 2.88 8.35
C GLU A 145 -0.34 1.43 8.73
N LEU A 146 -0.54 1.09 10.00
CA LEU A 146 -0.14 -0.19 10.61
C LEU A 146 -0.78 -1.42 9.95
N PHE A 147 -2.02 -1.31 9.45
CA PHE A 147 -2.78 -2.42 8.86
C PHE A 147 -3.15 -2.19 7.39
N THR A 148 -2.35 -1.41 6.66
CA THR A 148 -2.61 -1.17 5.23
C THR A 148 -2.75 -2.48 4.43
N ASN A 149 -1.91 -3.49 4.72
CA ASN A 149 -1.93 -4.78 4.02
C ASN A 149 -3.25 -5.56 4.19
N PHE A 150 -4.14 -5.17 5.11
CA PHE A 150 -5.44 -5.82 5.29
C PHE A 150 -6.43 -5.55 4.15
N TRP A 151 -6.15 -4.59 3.26
CA TRP A 151 -7.02 -4.31 2.13
C TRP A 151 -7.26 -5.54 1.24
N SER A 152 -6.22 -6.30 0.92
CA SER A 152 -6.33 -7.48 0.07
C SER A 152 -7.03 -8.65 0.79
N LEU A 153 -6.78 -8.81 2.10
CA LEU A 153 -7.51 -9.76 2.93
C LEU A 153 -9.00 -9.40 2.99
N ALA A 154 -9.35 -8.10 3.04
CA ALA A 154 -10.74 -7.66 3.00
C ALA A 154 -11.41 -8.09 1.69
N VAL A 155 -10.78 -7.90 0.54
CA VAL A 155 -11.29 -8.34 -0.77
C VAL A 155 -11.48 -9.86 -0.79
N GLU A 156 -10.51 -10.64 -0.30
CA GLU A 156 -10.61 -12.10 -0.22
C GLU A 156 -11.75 -12.55 0.71
N GLU A 157 -11.90 -11.95 1.89
CA GLU A 157 -12.92 -12.35 2.86
C GLU A 157 -14.33 -11.95 2.42
N GLN A 158 -14.49 -10.80 1.74
CA GLN A 158 -15.72 -10.44 1.05
C GLN A 158 -16.08 -11.51 0.00
N PHE A 159 -15.10 -11.94 -0.79
CA PHE A 159 -15.30 -13.04 -1.72
C PHE A 159 -15.70 -14.35 -0.99
N TYR A 160 -15.05 -14.72 0.10
CA TYR A 160 -15.37 -15.92 0.87
C TYR A 160 -16.74 -15.86 1.56
N LEU A 161 -17.25 -14.66 1.83
CA LEU A 161 -18.59 -14.47 2.36
C LEU A 161 -19.66 -14.63 1.27
N PHE A 162 -19.50 -13.94 0.15
CA PHE A 162 -20.53 -13.85 -0.88
C PHE A 162 -20.46 -14.97 -1.92
N TRP A 163 -19.27 -15.44 -2.28
CA TRP A 163 -19.10 -16.43 -3.34
C TRP A 163 -19.85 -17.76 -3.08
N PRO A 164 -19.81 -18.39 -1.89
CA PRO A 164 -20.56 -19.61 -1.63
C PRO A 164 -22.08 -19.42 -1.75
N LEU A 165 -22.59 -18.25 -1.36
CA LEU A 165 -24.00 -17.90 -1.50
C LEU A 165 -24.40 -17.79 -2.97
N LEU A 166 -23.60 -17.07 -3.77
CA LEU A 166 -23.80 -16.93 -5.21
C LEU A 166 -23.74 -18.27 -5.93
N LEU A 167 -22.81 -19.13 -5.53
CA LEU A 167 -22.68 -20.47 -6.10
C LEU A 167 -23.90 -21.35 -5.81
N VAL A 168 -24.42 -21.31 -4.58
CA VAL A 168 -25.64 -22.03 -4.20
C VAL A 168 -26.84 -21.47 -4.96
N ALA A 169 -27.02 -20.16 -5.00
CA ALA A 169 -28.08 -19.48 -5.74
C ALA A 169 -28.04 -19.83 -7.25
N ALA A 170 -26.84 -19.77 -7.85
CA ALA A 170 -26.64 -20.16 -9.24
C ALA A 170 -27.00 -21.65 -9.49
N GLY A 171 -26.65 -22.52 -8.55
CA GLY A 171 -27.03 -23.96 -8.63
C GLY A 171 -28.54 -24.21 -8.58
N VAL A 172 -29.27 -23.36 -7.82
CA VAL A 172 -30.74 -23.41 -7.76
C VAL A 172 -31.38 -22.82 -9.01
N ILE A 173 -30.92 -21.64 -9.46
CA ILE A 173 -31.56 -20.88 -10.56
C ILE A 173 -31.22 -21.49 -11.93
N LEU A 174 -29.94 -21.81 -12.16
CA LEU A 174 -29.46 -22.25 -13.48
C LEU A 174 -29.48 -23.78 -13.66
N GLY A 175 -29.54 -24.53 -12.58
CA GLY A 175 -29.58 -25.99 -12.59
C GLY A 175 -28.39 -26.59 -13.38
N ARG A 176 -28.72 -27.32 -14.49
CA ARG A 176 -27.71 -27.96 -15.35
C ARG A 176 -26.98 -27.00 -16.32
N ARG A 177 -27.37 -25.72 -16.36
CA ARG A 177 -26.84 -24.75 -17.32
C ARG A 177 -25.55 -24.05 -16.83
N TRP A 178 -24.63 -24.83 -16.29
CA TRP A 178 -23.35 -24.31 -15.74
C TRP A 178 -22.50 -23.49 -16.75
N ARG A 179 -22.63 -23.79 -18.06
CA ARG A 179 -21.98 -22.98 -19.12
C ARG A 179 -22.46 -21.51 -19.11
N ARG A 180 -23.74 -21.27 -18.78
CA ARG A 180 -24.25 -19.89 -18.62
C ARG A 180 -23.65 -19.22 -17.42
N PHE A 181 -23.37 -19.97 -16.36
CA PHE A 181 -22.72 -19.42 -15.17
C PHE A 181 -21.27 -19.04 -15.47
N SER A 182 -20.51 -19.84 -16.21
CA SER A 182 -19.17 -19.47 -16.67
C SER A 182 -19.17 -18.21 -17.53
N LEU A 183 -20.20 -18.02 -18.36
CA LEU A 183 -20.38 -16.78 -19.14
C LEU A 183 -20.64 -15.57 -18.23
N ILE A 184 -21.48 -15.72 -17.20
CA ILE A 184 -21.72 -14.65 -16.21
C ILE A 184 -20.42 -14.26 -15.50
N ILE A 185 -19.61 -15.24 -15.09
CA ILE A 185 -18.30 -14.99 -14.47
C ILE A 185 -17.39 -14.25 -15.46
N PHE A 186 -17.34 -14.69 -16.69
CA PHE A 186 -16.53 -14.03 -17.73
C PHE A 186 -16.96 -12.57 -17.95
N ILE A 187 -18.28 -12.30 -18.03
CA ILE A 187 -18.82 -10.94 -18.10
C ILE A 187 -18.43 -10.13 -16.86
N ALA A 188 -18.48 -10.70 -15.66
CA ALA A 188 -18.07 -10.02 -14.45
C ALA A 188 -16.57 -9.68 -14.41
N ILE A 189 -15.71 -10.53 -14.97
CA ILE A 189 -14.27 -10.23 -15.17
C ILE A 189 -14.11 -9.00 -16.08
N ILE A 190 -14.77 -9.01 -17.22
CA ILE A 190 -14.71 -7.89 -18.17
C ILE A 190 -15.26 -6.61 -17.54
N ALA A 191 -16.38 -6.69 -16.80
CA ALA A 191 -16.96 -5.54 -16.10
C ALA A 191 -15.99 -4.95 -15.06
N SER A 192 -15.31 -5.80 -14.28
CA SER A 192 -14.32 -5.36 -13.30
C SER A 192 -13.14 -4.63 -13.95
N LEU A 193 -12.58 -5.18 -15.01
CA LEU A 193 -11.48 -4.58 -15.76
C LEU A 193 -11.90 -3.27 -16.46
N THR A 194 -13.07 -3.26 -17.09
CA THR A 194 -13.61 -2.08 -17.75
C THR A 194 -13.87 -0.96 -16.74
N SER A 195 -14.47 -1.29 -15.59
CA SER A 195 -14.70 -0.33 -14.51
C SER A 195 -13.39 0.36 -14.08
N GLY A 196 -12.32 -0.41 -13.80
CA GLY A 196 -11.02 0.14 -13.43
C GLY A 196 -10.43 1.03 -14.52
N THR A 197 -10.49 0.59 -15.78
CA THR A 197 -9.94 1.32 -16.93
C THR A 197 -10.70 2.64 -17.17
N VAL A 198 -12.03 2.59 -17.10
CA VAL A 198 -12.88 3.78 -17.26
C VAL A 198 -12.63 4.78 -16.13
N MET A 199 -12.60 4.32 -14.87
CA MET A 199 -12.30 5.18 -13.74
C MET A 199 -10.95 5.88 -13.87
N LEU A 200 -9.90 5.18 -14.33
CA LEU A 200 -8.59 5.80 -14.61
C LEU A 200 -8.67 6.84 -15.72
N ALA A 201 -9.40 6.57 -16.78
CA ALA A 201 -9.58 7.51 -17.90
C ALA A 201 -10.31 8.80 -17.45
N PHE A 202 -11.15 8.71 -16.43
CA PHE A 202 -11.80 9.87 -15.80
C PHE A 202 -11.01 10.48 -14.63
N GLY A 203 -9.73 10.10 -14.46
CA GLY A 203 -8.84 10.70 -13.46
C GLY A 203 -8.97 10.19 -12.04
N ALA A 204 -9.60 9.03 -11.84
CA ALA A 204 -9.64 8.44 -10.50
C ALA A 204 -8.23 8.05 -10.03
N PRO A 205 -7.93 8.19 -8.72
CA PRO A 205 -6.64 7.78 -8.16
C PRO A 205 -6.35 6.29 -8.40
N ILE A 206 -5.09 5.96 -8.71
CA ILE A 206 -4.65 4.57 -8.92
C ILE A 206 -4.99 3.69 -7.70
N SER A 207 -4.84 4.24 -6.49
CA SER A 207 -5.18 3.55 -5.24
C SER A 207 -6.65 3.16 -5.14
N ARG A 208 -7.60 3.95 -5.71
CA ARG A 208 -9.02 3.60 -5.77
C ARG A 208 -9.23 2.31 -6.58
N ILE A 209 -8.53 2.18 -7.70
CA ILE A 209 -8.63 1.00 -8.56
C ILE A 209 -7.97 -0.22 -7.90
N TYR A 210 -6.84 0.00 -7.26
CA TYR A 210 -6.10 -1.05 -6.57
C TYR A 210 -6.84 -1.62 -5.35
N TYR A 211 -7.44 -0.77 -4.51
CA TYR A 211 -8.21 -1.17 -3.34
C TYR A 211 -9.61 -1.72 -3.66
N GLY A 212 -10.21 -1.30 -4.78
CA GLY A 212 -11.61 -1.56 -5.07
C GLY A 212 -11.91 -3.04 -5.31
N THR A 213 -12.84 -3.61 -4.55
CA THR A 213 -13.33 -4.96 -4.82
C THR A 213 -13.96 -5.04 -6.22
N ASP A 214 -14.69 -4.01 -6.63
CA ASP A 214 -15.32 -3.88 -7.95
C ASP A 214 -14.34 -3.83 -9.12
N THR A 215 -13.17 -3.24 -8.90
CA THR A 215 -12.14 -3.04 -9.94
C THR A 215 -11.03 -4.08 -9.91
N HIS A 216 -10.89 -4.87 -8.82
CA HIS A 216 -9.77 -5.80 -8.62
C HIS A 216 -10.19 -7.26 -8.34
N VAL A 217 -11.51 -7.55 -8.32
CA VAL A 217 -12.00 -8.92 -8.10
C VAL A 217 -11.72 -9.88 -9.26
N TYR A 218 -11.31 -9.38 -10.44
CA TYR A 218 -11.07 -10.18 -11.64
C TYR A 218 -10.07 -11.32 -11.40
N GLY A 219 -9.03 -11.14 -10.58
CA GLY A 219 -8.07 -12.19 -10.23
C GLY A 219 -8.74 -13.39 -9.55
N LEU A 220 -9.59 -13.14 -8.56
CA LEU A 220 -10.41 -14.16 -7.91
C LEU A 220 -11.35 -14.86 -8.90
N LEU A 221 -12.05 -14.09 -9.75
CA LEU A 221 -12.99 -14.61 -10.75
C LEU A 221 -12.29 -15.42 -11.84
N LEU A 222 -11.07 -15.10 -12.22
CA LEU A 222 -10.25 -15.91 -13.12
C LEU A 222 -9.96 -17.29 -12.51
N GLY A 223 -9.61 -17.35 -11.22
CA GLY A 223 -9.47 -18.60 -10.51
C GLY A 223 -10.76 -19.42 -10.47
N VAL A 224 -11.90 -18.75 -10.25
CA VAL A 224 -13.24 -19.37 -10.34
C VAL A 224 -13.47 -19.97 -11.73
N LEU A 225 -13.21 -19.18 -12.78
CA LEU A 225 -13.41 -19.62 -14.17
C LEU A 225 -12.59 -20.85 -14.49
N LEU A 226 -11.36 -20.95 -14.00
CA LEU A 226 -10.52 -22.14 -14.15
C LEU A 226 -11.15 -23.36 -13.49
N ALA A 227 -11.69 -23.24 -12.27
CA ALA A 227 -12.34 -24.35 -11.56
C ALA A 227 -13.58 -24.86 -12.31
N PHE A 228 -14.31 -23.98 -13.00
CA PHE A 228 -15.46 -24.37 -13.84
C PHE A 228 -15.04 -24.93 -15.20
N SER A 229 -13.91 -24.51 -15.74
CA SER A 229 -13.43 -24.93 -17.07
C SER A 229 -12.87 -26.36 -17.05
N ILE A 230 -12.27 -26.79 -15.93
CA ILE A 230 -11.63 -28.12 -15.79
C ILE A 230 -12.19 -28.86 -14.56
N PRO A 231 -13.51 -29.08 -14.48
CA PRO A 231 -14.14 -29.68 -13.29
C PRO A 231 -13.74 -31.13 -13.04
N TRP A 232 -13.35 -31.86 -14.06
CA TRP A 232 -12.88 -33.27 -13.93
C TRP A 232 -11.53 -33.36 -13.20
N SER A 233 -10.72 -32.32 -13.19
CA SER A 233 -9.45 -32.29 -12.45
C SER A 233 -9.63 -32.30 -10.92
N LEU A 234 -10.84 -32.02 -10.44
CA LEU A 234 -11.16 -31.95 -9.01
C LEU A 234 -11.34 -33.32 -8.35
N TYR A 235 -11.44 -34.39 -9.15
CA TYR A 235 -11.73 -35.75 -8.68
C TYR A 235 -10.55 -36.68 -8.95
N PRO A 236 -10.01 -37.37 -7.92
CA PRO A 236 -9.07 -38.45 -8.17
C PRO A 236 -9.85 -39.56 -8.94
N PRO A 237 -9.31 -40.05 -10.05
CA PRO A 237 -9.97 -41.12 -10.81
C PRO A 237 -10.02 -42.39 -10.00
N ARG A 238 -11.18 -43.09 -10.05
CA ARG A 238 -11.39 -44.40 -9.44
C ARG A 238 -10.55 -45.49 -10.08
N ASP A 239 -10.35 -45.40 -11.38
CA ASP A 239 -9.60 -46.36 -12.17
C ASP A 239 -8.42 -45.68 -12.87
N LYS A 240 -7.25 -46.28 -12.76
CA LYS A 240 -6.08 -45.88 -13.54
C LYS A 240 -6.37 -45.81 -15.03
N HIS A 241 -7.32 -46.66 -15.52
CA HIS A 241 -7.76 -46.69 -16.91
C HIS A 241 -8.65 -45.48 -17.31
N VAL A 242 -9.40 -44.90 -16.37
CA VAL A 242 -10.18 -43.66 -16.62
C VAL A 242 -9.27 -42.45 -16.69
N ILE A 243 -8.18 -42.42 -15.90
CA ILE A 243 -7.12 -41.39 -16.04
C ILE A 243 -6.55 -41.44 -17.46
N TYR A 244 -6.23 -42.64 -17.96
CA TYR A 244 -5.68 -42.81 -19.31
C TYR A 244 -6.64 -42.31 -20.41
N ARG A 245 -7.96 -42.45 -20.23
CA ARG A 245 -8.94 -41.95 -21.20
C ARG A 245 -9.20 -40.45 -21.11
N VAL A 246 -9.13 -39.86 -19.91
CA VAL A 246 -9.35 -38.41 -19.69
C VAL A 246 -8.04 -37.63 -19.87
N ALA A 247 -6.90 -38.26 -19.50
CA ALA A 247 -5.57 -37.66 -19.65
C ALA A 247 -4.94 -37.80 -21.04
N GLN A 248 -5.59 -38.51 -21.95
CA GLN A 248 -5.15 -38.65 -23.36
C GLN A 248 -6.20 -38.21 -24.38
N PRO A 249 -6.77 -37.00 -24.36
CA PRO A 249 -7.46 -36.61 -25.59
C PRO A 249 -6.49 -36.21 -26.69
N PHE A 250 -5.33 -35.58 -26.40
CA PHE A 250 -4.41 -35.13 -27.44
C PHE A 250 -3.00 -34.91 -26.86
N GLY A 251 -2.02 -35.67 -27.31
CA GLY A 251 -0.60 -35.48 -26.93
C GLY A 251 -0.11 -34.05 -27.13
N ALA A 252 -0.53 -33.38 -28.20
CA ALA A 252 -0.20 -32.00 -28.51
C ALA A 252 -0.78 -31.01 -27.47
N VAL A 253 -2.02 -31.17 -27.03
CA VAL A 253 -2.66 -30.27 -26.04
C VAL A 253 -1.99 -30.42 -24.67
N THR A 254 -1.69 -31.64 -24.24
CA THR A 254 -0.97 -31.87 -22.99
C THR A 254 0.44 -31.30 -23.05
N PHE A 255 1.14 -31.47 -24.15
CA PHE A 255 2.47 -30.91 -24.38
C PHE A 255 2.42 -29.36 -24.33
N LEU A 256 1.46 -28.75 -25.02
CA LEU A 256 1.29 -27.29 -25.01
C LEU A 256 0.98 -26.76 -23.59
N ARG A 257 0.12 -27.42 -22.85
CA ARG A 257 -0.18 -27.07 -21.45
C ARG A 257 1.06 -27.12 -20.56
N VAL A 258 1.92 -28.14 -20.72
CA VAL A 258 3.18 -28.28 -19.99
C VAL A 258 4.12 -27.11 -20.29
N ILE A 259 4.37 -26.85 -21.58
CA ILE A 259 5.24 -25.75 -22.00
C ILE A 259 4.70 -24.41 -21.49
N LEU A 260 3.41 -24.15 -21.70
CA LEU A 260 2.76 -22.92 -21.26
C LEU A 260 2.90 -22.71 -19.75
N SER A 261 2.77 -23.79 -18.95
CA SER A 261 2.88 -23.66 -17.51
C SER A 261 4.29 -23.30 -17.04
N TRP A 262 5.33 -23.83 -17.68
CA TRP A 262 6.70 -23.45 -17.40
C TRP A 262 7.02 -22.04 -17.89
N LEU A 263 6.57 -21.68 -19.08
CA LEU A 263 6.72 -20.31 -19.62
C LEU A 263 6.03 -19.30 -18.71
N CYS A 264 4.83 -19.60 -18.23
CA CYS A 264 4.11 -18.74 -17.30
C CYS A 264 4.85 -18.58 -15.96
N LEU A 265 5.40 -19.67 -15.40
CA LEU A 265 6.18 -19.59 -14.16
C LEU A 265 7.43 -18.72 -14.34
N VAL A 266 8.16 -18.91 -15.45
CA VAL A 266 9.34 -18.13 -15.76
C VAL A 266 9.01 -16.66 -16.05
N ALA A 267 7.89 -16.40 -16.74
CA ALA A 267 7.45 -15.04 -17.09
C ALA A 267 7.00 -14.20 -15.88
N LEU A 268 6.67 -14.82 -14.75
CA LEU A 268 6.44 -14.09 -13.49
C LEU A 268 7.71 -13.38 -12.99
N ILE A 269 8.90 -13.89 -13.32
CA ILE A 269 10.17 -13.31 -12.87
C ILE A 269 10.41 -11.91 -13.47
N PRO A 270 10.48 -11.74 -14.83
CA PRO A 270 10.65 -10.41 -15.40
C PRO A 270 9.49 -9.48 -15.06
N LEU A 271 8.27 -9.98 -14.94
CA LEU A 271 7.13 -9.16 -14.53
C LEU A 271 7.36 -8.58 -13.10
N ALA A 272 7.84 -9.39 -12.16
CA ALA A 272 8.15 -8.94 -10.81
C ALA A 272 9.35 -7.97 -10.75
N LEU A 273 10.37 -8.18 -11.59
CA LEU A 273 11.61 -7.39 -11.54
C LEU A 273 11.52 -6.07 -12.32
N LEU A 274 10.69 -6.01 -13.37
CA LEU A 274 10.71 -4.90 -14.35
C LEU A 274 9.44 -4.06 -14.36
N MET A 275 8.36 -4.49 -13.71
CA MET A 275 7.08 -3.77 -13.74
C MET A 275 7.06 -2.67 -12.67
N PRO A 276 7.14 -1.37 -13.05
CA PRO A 276 7.06 -0.28 -12.09
C PRO A 276 5.62 -0.12 -11.56
N GLU A 277 5.47 0.12 -10.28
CA GLU A 277 4.14 0.21 -9.64
C GLU A 277 3.24 1.33 -10.19
N LYS A 278 3.83 2.48 -10.55
CA LYS A 278 3.11 3.68 -10.99
C LYS A 278 3.14 3.89 -12.51
N ALA A 279 3.69 2.95 -13.29
CA ALA A 279 3.70 3.10 -14.74
C ALA A 279 2.30 3.00 -15.34
N PRO A 280 2.02 3.76 -16.42
CA PRO A 280 0.78 3.63 -17.15
C PRO A 280 0.56 2.18 -17.60
N GLY A 281 -0.62 1.63 -17.30
CA GLY A 281 -0.96 0.26 -17.67
C GLY A 281 -0.56 -0.83 -16.66
N THR A 282 0.24 -0.54 -15.63
CA THR A 282 0.51 -1.50 -14.56
C THR A 282 -0.79 -1.92 -13.88
N ILE A 283 -1.64 -0.98 -13.55
CA ILE A 283 -2.97 -1.20 -12.97
C ILE A 283 -4.02 -0.73 -13.98
N PRO A 284 -4.99 -1.59 -14.39
CA PRO A 284 -5.15 -3.00 -14.01
C PRO A 284 -4.41 -4.02 -14.89
N TRP A 285 -3.82 -3.64 -16.02
CA TRP A 285 -3.40 -4.56 -17.09
C TRP A 285 -2.19 -5.42 -16.74
N GLY A 286 -1.17 -4.84 -16.08
CA GLY A 286 -0.01 -5.59 -15.59
C GLY A 286 -0.41 -6.65 -14.56
N LEU A 287 -1.33 -6.31 -13.65
CA LEU A 287 -1.86 -7.23 -12.65
C LEU A 287 -2.74 -8.32 -13.28
N LEU A 288 -3.50 -8.00 -14.31
CA LEU A 288 -4.19 -9.01 -15.14
C LEU A 288 -3.18 -9.98 -15.76
N GLY A 289 -2.05 -9.47 -16.29
CA GLY A 289 -0.97 -10.31 -16.80
C GLY A 289 -0.48 -11.31 -15.76
N ALA A 290 -0.20 -10.86 -14.53
CA ALA A 290 0.20 -11.74 -13.41
C ALA A 290 -0.87 -12.80 -13.10
N SER A 291 -2.15 -12.40 -13.09
CA SER A 291 -3.28 -13.31 -12.87
C SER A 291 -3.37 -14.37 -13.96
N LEU A 292 -3.21 -14.02 -15.23
CA LEU A 292 -3.23 -14.96 -16.36
C LEU A 292 -2.03 -15.91 -16.33
N LEU A 293 -0.82 -15.40 -16.03
CA LEU A 293 0.36 -16.25 -15.85
C LEU A 293 0.15 -17.26 -14.72
N THR A 294 -0.46 -16.81 -13.62
CA THR A 294 -0.80 -17.69 -12.49
C THR A 294 -1.77 -18.80 -12.87
N LEU A 295 -2.80 -18.49 -13.69
CA LEU A 295 -3.69 -19.51 -14.25
C LEU A 295 -2.90 -20.55 -15.08
N GLY A 296 -1.95 -20.06 -15.90
CA GLY A 296 -1.09 -20.93 -16.69
C GLY A 296 -0.25 -21.86 -15.83
N VAL A 297 0.26 -21.42 -14.68
CA VAL A 297 0.98 -22.29 -13.73
C VAL A 297 0.04 -23.29 -13.08
N ILE A 298 -1.12 -22.84 -12.58
CA ILE A 298 -2.06 -23.72 -11.86
C ILE A 298 -2.55 -24.85 -12.76
N GLN A 299 -2.88 -24.59 -14.03
CA GLN A 299 -3.33 -25.64 -14.94
C GLN A 299 -2.30 -26.75 -15.15
N GLY A 300 -0.99 -26.45 -15.05
CA GLY A 300 0.08 -27.42 -15.19
C GLY A 300 0.25 -28.36 -14.00
N ILE A 301 -0.22 -27.96 -12.82
CA ILE A 301 -0.14 -28.78 -11.60
C ILE A 301 -1.45 -29.50 -11.28
N LEU A 302 -2.49 -29.37 -12.12
CA LEU A 302 -3.77 -30.04 -11.91
C LEU A 302 -3.62 -31.57 -11.91
N PRO A 303 -4.51 -32.31 -11.20
CA PRO A 303 -4.42 -33.77 -11.06
C PRO A 303 -4.52 -34.54 -12.38
N ASP A 304 -5.09 -33.96 -13.43
CA ASP A 304 -5.20 -34.56 -14.77
C ASP A 304 -3.88 -34.47 -15.57
N MET A 305 -2.93 -33.67 -15.12
CA MET A 305 -1.63 -33.49 -15.76
C MET A 305 -0.59 -34.47 -15.18
N LEU A 306 -0.48 -35.65 -15.79
CA LEU A 306 0.43 -36.73 -15.34
C LEU A 306 1.72 -36.85 -16.16
N ALA A 307 1.93 -35.98 -17.16
CA ALA A 307 3.12 -35.97 -18.01
C ALA A 307 4.40 -35.68 -17.21
N GLY A 308 5.54 -36.26 -17.59
CA GLY A 308 6.82 -36.15 -16.88
C GLY A 308 7.24 -34.73 -16.51
N ALA A 309 7.15 -33.77 -17.46
CA ALA A 309 7.48 -32.37 -17.19
C ALA A 309 6.48 -31.65 -16.27
N SER A 310 5.22 -32.05 -16.21
CA SER A 310 4.25 -31.59 -15.19
C SER A 310 4.55 -32.18 -13.82
N SER A 311 5.06 -33.41 -13.76
CA SER A 311 5.55 -34.00 -12.53
C SER A 311 6.75 -33.22 -11.99
N LEU A 312 7.68 -32.79 -12.86
CA LEU A 312 8.81 -31.95 -12.50
C LEU A 312 8.34 -30.58 -11.97
N LEU A 313 7.40 -29.91 -12.63
CA LEU A 313 6.83 -28.65 -12.16
C LEU A 313 6.21 -28.78 -10.76
N ARG A 314 5.43 -29.86 -10.53
CA ARG A 314 4.90 -30.16 -9.20
C ARG A 314 5.99 -30.43 -8.18
N SER A 315 7.05 -31.16 -8.54
CA SER A 315 8.17 -31.46 -7.65
C SER A 315 8.91 -30.19 -7.25
N VAL A 316 9.18 -29.28 -8.22
CA VAL A 316 9.81 -27.98 -7.96
C VAL A 316 8.96 -27.14 -7.02
N LEU A 317 7.66 -27.00 -7.31
CA LEU A 317 6.73 -26.24 -6.46
C LEU A 317 6.39 -26.96 -5.14
N SER A 318 6.68 -28.26 -5.01
CA SER A 318 6.55 -29.02 -3.76
C SER A 318 7.88 -29.19 -3.02
N PHE A 319 8.92 -28.47 -3.43
CA PHE A 319 10.20 -28.45 -2.71
C PHE A 319 9.99 -28.06 -1.25
N GLY A 320 10.57 -28.83 -0.32
CA GLY A 320 10.31 -28.74 1.11
C GLY A 320 10.30 -27.32 1.69
N PRO A 321 11.34 -26.51 1.48
CA PRO A 321 11.36 -25.10 1.92
C PRO A 321 10.23 -24.25 1.36
N LEU A 322 9.90 -24.38 0.07
CA LEU A 322 8.77 -23.65 -0.54
C LEU A 322 7.44 -24.06 0.08
N THR A 323 7.24 -25.37 0.28
CA THR A 323 6.03 -25.88 0.94
C THR A 323 5.93 -25.39 2.37
N TRP A 324 7.04 -25.34 3.10
CA TRP A 324 7.09 -24.81 4.46
C TRP A 324 6.69 -23.32 4.52
N ILE A 325 7.24 -22.49 3.63
CA ILE A 325 6.87 -21.07 3.50
C ILE A 325 5.40 -20.94 3.11
N GLY A 326 4.95 -21.68 2.10
CA GLY A 326 3.58 -21.60 1.60
C GLY A 326 2.51 -21.99 2.62
N GLN A 327 2.78 -22.96 3.49
CA GLN A 327 1.88 -23.31 4.59
C GLN A 327 1.74 -22.19 5.63
N ARG A 328 2.77 -21.36 5.77
CA ARG A 328 2.85 -20.22 6.69
C ARG A 328 2.58 -18.88 6.01
N SER A 329 2.30 -18.89 4.71
CA SER A 329 2.15 -17.68 3.89
C SER A 329 1.13 -16.70 4.46
N TYR A 330 0.09 -17.18 5.12
CA TYR A 330 -0.90 -16.33 5.78
C TYR A 330 -0.28 -15.56 6.97
N GLY A 331 0.39 -16.24 7.89
CA GLY A 331 1.07 -15.59 9.01
C GLY A 331 2.19 -14.65 8.54
N LEU A 332 3.00 -15.08 7.56
CA LEU A 332 4.05 -14.25 6.96
C LEU A 332 3.47 -12.97 6.35
N TYR A 333 2.37 -13.07 5.57
CA TYR A 333 1.67 -11.93 4.98
C TYR A 333 1.08 -11.01 6.06
N LEU A 334 0.56 -11.57 7.14
CA LEU A 334 -0.09 -10.81 8.20
C LEU A 334 0.92 -9.97 9.01
N TRP A 335 2.09 -10.53 9.32
CA TRP A 335 3.07 -9.93 10.22
C TRP A 335 4.09 -9.01 9.56
N HIS A 336 4.46 -9.25 8.27
CA HIS A 336 5.57 -8.52 7.64
C HIS A 336 5.35 -7.01 7.60
N TRP A 337 4.14 -6.57 7.25
CA TRP A 337 3.83 -5.15 7.10
C TRP A 337 3.78 -4.40 8.42
N PRO A 338 3.01 -4.83 9.45
CA PRO A 338 3.03 -4.16 10.74
C PRO A 338 4.42 -4.07 11.36
N LEU A 339 5.25 -5.11 11.22
CA LEU A 339 6.64 -5.08 11.70
C LEU A 339 7.51 -4.11 10.89
N ALA A 340 7.31 -4.01 9.58
CA ALA A 340 7.98 -3.02 8.74
C ALA A 340 7.59 -1.59 9.13
N VAL A 341 6.29 -1.35 9.39
CA VAL A 341 5.78 -0.05 9.85
C VAL A 341 6.32 0.31 11.23
N MET A 342 6.34 -0.63 12.19
CA MET A 342 6.96 -0.40 13.49
C MET A 342 8.44 -0.05 13.37
N ALA A 343 9.17 -0.76 12.52
CA ALA A 343 10.58 -0.47 12.26
C ALA A 343 10.77 0.91 11.60
N HIS A 344 9.83 1.33 10.75
CA HIS A 344 9.83 2.67 10.15
C HIS A 344 9.74 3.76 11.23
N TYR A 345 8.78 3.67 12.14
CA TYR A 345 8.60 4.69 13.19
C TYR A 345 9.63 4.61 14.32
N LEU A 346 10.22 3.45 14.60
CA LEU A 346 11.25 3.29 15.64
C LEU A 346 12.65 3.68 15.18
N LEU A 347 13.00 3.39 13.92
CA LEU A 347 14.36 3.48 13.40
C LEU A 347 14.54 4.61 12.37
N GLY A 348 13.45 5.31 12.06
CA GLY A 348 13.42 6.35 11.05
C GLY A 348 13.30 5.83 9.62
N VAL A 349 13.05 6.77 8.71
CA VAL A 349 12.74 6.50 7.30
C VAL A 349 13.93 5.95 6.53
N ASP A 350 15.13 6.47 6.83
CA ASP A 350 16.40 6.13 6.17
C ASP A 350 17.18 5.01 6.87
N ARG A 351 16.47 4.11 7.58
CA ARG A 351 17.11 2.98 8.26
C ARG A 351 17.98 2.13 7.32
N SER A 352 19.07 1.61 7.86
CA SER A 352 19.95 0.71 7.10
C SER A 352 19.17 -0.49 6.53
N PRO A 353 19.43 -0.92 5.28
CA PRO A 353 18.84 -2.14 4.69
C PRO A 353 19.02 -3.40 5.54
N LEU A 354 20.01 -3.44 6.43
CA LEU A 354 20.22 -4.53 7.38
C LEU A 354 19.01 -4.71 8.33
N TRP A 355 18.34 -3.63 8.73
CA TRP A 355 17.14 -3.71 9.55
C TRP A 355 15.98 -4.40 8.84
N ASN A 356 15.90 -4.33 7.52
CA ASN A 356 14.90 -5.07 6.76
C ASN A 356 15.12 -6.59 6.86
N VAL A 357 16.39 -7.04 6.95
CA VAL A 357 16.71 -8.45 7.23
C VAL A 357 16.25 -8.83 8.64
N VAL A 358 16.46 -7.98 9.63
CA VAL A 358 15.97 -8.21 11.01
C VAL A 358 14.44 -8.30 11.02
N VAL A 359 13.74 -7.39 10.35
CA VAL A 359 12.26 -7.42 10.21
C VAL A 359 11.81 -8.74 9.56
N LEU A 360 12.47 -9.18 8.51
CA LEU A 360 12.18 -10.46 7.85
C LEU A 360 12.35 -11.64 8.81
N LEU A 361 13.47 -11.70 9.54
CA LEU A 361 13.73 -12.78 10.51
C LEU A 361 12.68 -12.79 11.62
N VAL A 362 12.36 -11.64 12.19
CA VAL A 362 11.32 -11.50 13.23
C VAL A 362 9.96 -11.92 12.67
N THR A 363 9.63 -11.54 11.44
CA THR A 363 8.41 -11.97 10.74
C THR A 363 8.32 -13.48 10.64
N VAL A 364 9.40 -14.14 10.22
CA VAL A 364 9.45 -15.60 10.08
C VAL A 364 9.29 -16.29 11.43
N ILE A 365 9.97 -15.81 12.46
CA ILE A 365 9.89 -16.37 13.82
C ILE A 365 8.46 -16.25 14.37
N ILE A 366 7.86 -15.06 14.30
CA ILE A 366 6.51 -14.83 14.83
C ILE A 366 5.48 -15.63 14.04
N ALA A 367 5.58 -15.68 12.70
CA ALA A 367 4.70 -16.47 11.86
C ALA A 367 4.80 -17.98 12.18
N GLU A 368 6.00 -18.52 12.43
CA GLU A 368 6.17 -19.91 12.85
C GLU A 368 5.56 -20.19 14.22
N LEU A 369 5.81 -19.31 15.19
CA LEU A 369 5.25 -19.45 16.56
C LEU A 369 3.72 -19.38 16.52
N SER A 370 3.14 -18.41 15.80
CA SER A 370 1.69 -18.29 15.57
C SER A 370 1.12 -19.55 14.93
N TYR A 371 1.73 -19.99 13.82
CA TYR A 371 1.29 -21.19 13.08
C TYR A 371 1.30 -22.44 13.96
N ARG A 372 2.38 -22.65 14.70
CA ARG A 372 2.59 -23.87 15.49
C ARG A 372 1.73 -23.91 16.76
N TYR A 373 1.67 -22.83 17.50
CA TYR A 373 1.11 -22.81 18.85
C TYR A 373 -0.32 -22.27 18.93
N LEU A 374 -0.77 -21.49 17.95
CA LEU A 374 -2.09 -20.89 17.95
C LEU A 374 -2.97 -21.41 16.80
N GLU A 375 -2.52 -21.24 15.55
CA GLU A 375 -3.35 -21.53 14.38
C GLU A 375 -3.60 -23.03 14.22
N THR A 376 -2.56 -23.84 14.26
CA THR A 376 -2.68 -25.30 14.07
C THR A 376 -3.55 -25.97 15.14
N PRO A 377 -3.43 -25.70 16.45
CA PRO A 377 -4.33 -26.22 17.45
C PRO A 377 -5.79 -25.82 17.24
N VAL A 378 -6.07 -24.51 16.97
CA VAL A 378 -7.44 -24.05 16.75
C VAL A 378 -8.05 -24.67 15.46
N ARG A 379 -7.26 -24.82 14.41
CA ARG A 379 -7.71 -25.50 13.17
C ARG A 379 -8.07 -26.97 13.41
N ARG A 380 -7.27 -27.69 14.20
CA ARG A 380 -7.48 -29.13 14.47
C ARG A 380 -8.61 -29.38 15.46
N TYR A 381 -8.61 -28.70 16.60
CA TYR A 381 -9.51 -28.98 17.70
C TYR A 381 -10.72 -28.03 17.74
N GLY A 382 -10.63 -26.88 17.12
CA GLY A 382 -11.64 -25.81 17.13
C GLY A 382 -11.60 -24.95 18.38
N PHE A 383 -12.29 -23.81 18.33
CA PHE A 383 -12.28 -22.82 19.40
C PHE A 383 -12.69 -23.41 20.76
N ARG A 384 -13.85 -24.09 20.82
CA ARG A 384 -14.39 -24.62 22.07
C ARG A 384 -13.43 -25.56 22.79
N SER A 385 -12.82 -26.51 22.05
CA SER A 385 -11.86 -27.45 22.64
C SER A 385 -10.55 -26.78 23.04
N SER A 386 -10.06 -25.82 22.24
CA SER A 386 -8.84 -25.08 22.57
C SER A 386 -9.05 -24.22 23.83
N PHE A 387 -10.18 -23.53 23.95
CA PHE A 387 -10.55 -22.81 25.15
C PHE A 387 -10.74 -23.74 26.35
N ALA A 388 -11.45 -24.86 26.19
CA ALA A 388 -11.65 -25.81 27.28
C ALA A 388 -10.31 -26.38 27.78
N GLN A 389 -9.38 -26.69 26.88
CA GLN A 389 -8.03 -27.13 27.28
C GLN A 389 -7.24 -26.04 27.98
N PHE A 390 -7.33 -24.78 27.52
CA PHE A 390 -6.69 -23.65 28.16
C PHE A 390 -7.21 -23.44 29.59
N PHE A 391 -8.52 -23.34 29.77
CA PHE A 391 -9.14 -23.17 31.08
C PHE A 391 -9.00 -24.42 31.96
N GLY A 392 -8.99 -25.61 31.37
CA GLY A 392 -8.68 -26.85 32.10
C GLY A 392 -7.27 -26.85 32.70
N ARG A 393 -6.30 -26.28 31.98
CA ARG A 393 -4.94 -26.13 32.53
C ARG A 393 -4.88 -25.14 33.69
N ILE A 394 -5.71 -24.10 33.71
CA ILE A 394 -5.84 -23.18 34.86
C ILE A 394 -6.39 -23.93 36.06
N ARG A 395 -7.43 -24.77 35.84
CA ARG A 395 -8.13 -25.44 36.96
C ARG A 395 -7.40 -26.68 37.52
N TYR A 396 -6.81 -27.50 36.65
CA TYR A 396 -6.27 -28.81 36.98
C TYR A 396 -4.80 -29.01 36.59
N GLY A 397 -4.18 -28.08 35.91
CA GLY A 397 -2.82 -28.23 35.37
C GLY A 397 -1.72 -28.09 36.39
N ARG A 398 -0.63 -28.87 36.21
CA ARG A 398 0.60 -28.76 37.00
C ARG A 398 1.25 -27.38 36.93
N TYR A 399 1.09 -26.68 35.78
CA TYR A 399 1.67 -25.35 35.51
C TYR A 399 0.56 -24.30 35.35
N ARG A 400 -0.25 -24.08 36.39
CA ARG A 400 -1.38 -23.11 36.37
C ARG A 400 -0.94 -21.68 36.13
N ALA A 401 0.28 -21.33 36.48
CA ALA A 401 0.80 -19.98 36.34
C ALA A 401 0.84 -19.53 34.84
N LEU A 402 1.26 -20.40 33.94
CA LEU A 402 1.40 -20.04 32.52
C LEU A 402 0.10 -19.56 31.84
N PRO A 403 -1.04 -20.27 31.96
CA PRO A 403 -2.28 -19.78 31.36
C PRO A 403 -2.87 -18.58 32.09
N ILE A 404 -2.61 -18.40 33.42
CA ILE A 404 -3.01 -17.20 34.16
C ILE A 404 -2.19 -16.00 33.67
N ILE A 405 -0.88 -16.13 33.53
CA ILE A 405 -0.01 -15.10 32.95
C ILE A 405 -0.47 -14.74 31.55
N ALA A 406 -0.76 -15.74 30.71
CA ALA A 406 -1.26 -15.50 29.36
C ALA A 406 -2.59 -14.72 29.36
N LEU A 407 -3.51 -15.03 30.28
CA LEU A 407 -4.77 -14.30 30.41
C LEU A 407 -4.54 -12.84 30.83
N VAL A 408 -3.67 -12.61 31.83
CA VAL A 408 -3.30 -11.26 32.29
C VAL A 408 -2.65 -10.45 31.16
N LEU A 409 -1.75 -11.08 30.40
CA LEU A 409 -1.13 -10.45 29.22
C LEU A 409 -2.15 -10.10 28.13
N VAL A 410 -3.10 -10.98 27.84
CA VAL A 410 -4.18 -10.71 26.86
C VAL A 410 -5.06 -9.56 27.34
N MET A 411 -5.45 -9.53 28.61
CA MET A 411 -6.24 -8.44 29.18
C MET A 411 -5.47 -7.13 29.17
N GLY A 412 -4.20 -7.14 29.60
CA GLY A 412 -3.33 -5.97 29.58
C GLY A 412 -3.12 -5.45 28.14
N ALA A 413 -2.86 -6.34 27.20
CA ALA A 413 -2.70 -5.99 25.80
C ALA A 413 -3.99 -5.42 25.19
N GLY A 414 -5.15 -6.01 25.50
CA GLY A 414 -6.44 -5.49 25.05
C GLY A 414 -6.74 -4.09 25.63
N SER A 415 -6.45 -3.88 26.92
CA SER A 415 -6.58 -2.57 27.56
C SER A 415 -5.63 -1.54 26.94
N ALA A 416 -4.36 -1.89 26.73
CA ALA A 416 -3.38 -1.02 26.09
C ALA A 416 -3.79 -0.68 24.63
N THR A 417 -4.31 -1.64 23.88
CA THR A 417 -4.86 -1.40 22.53
C THR A 417 -6.06 -0.43 22.58
N ALA A 418 -6.96 -0.59 23.56
CA ALA A 418 -8.09 0.31 23.73
C ALA A 418 -7.64 1.74 24.09
N VAL A 419 -6.60 1.87 24.92
CA VAL A 419 -5.97 3.18 25.21
C VAL A 419 -5.34 3.75 23.95
N ALA A 420 -4.57 2.96 23.18
CA ALA A 420 -3.96 3.39 21.92
C ALA A 420 -4.99 3.97 20.93
N VAL A 421 -6.17 3.34 20.81
CA VAL A 421 -7.27 3.82 19.98
C VAL A 421 -7.86 5.14 20.48
N ARG A 422 -8.01 5.28 21.82
CA ARG A 422 -8.58 6.50 22.43
C ARG A 422 -7.65 7.70 22.38
N THR A 423 -6.34 7.45 22.43
CA THR A 423 -5.30 8.49 22.39
C THR A 423 -4.73 8.70 20.99
N ALA A 424 -5.26 7.98 20.00
CA ALA A 424 -4.83 8.11 18.61
C ALA A 424 -5.07 9.54 18.11
N PRO A 425 -4.08 10.19 17.50
CA PRO A 425 -4.28 11.48 16.88
C PRO A 425 -5.15 11.36 15.61
N ASP A 426 -5.92 12.40 15.32
CA ASP A 426 -6.79 12.43 14.14
C ASP A 426 -6.01 12.65 12.84
N GLN A 427 -4.80 13.24 12.92
CA GLN A 427 -3.97 13.64 11.78
C GLN A 427 -2.51 13.26 12.02
N THR A 428 -1.78 13.00 10.92
CA THR A 428 -0.33 12.82 10.99
C THR A 428 0.39 14.13 11.32
N SER A 429 1.64 14.05 11.78
CA SER A 429 2.48 15.22 12.02
C SER A 429 2.60 16.09 10.76
N ALA A 430 2.77 15.48 9.59
CA ALA A 430 2.82 16.17 8.31
C ALA A 430 1.51 16.90 7.98
N GLN A 431 0.35 16.25 8.15
CA GLN A 431 -0.95 16.88 7.94
C GLN A 431 -1.16 18.07 8.88
N ARG A 432 -0.78 17.93 10.16
CA ARG A 432 -0.86 19.02 11.13
C ARG A 432 0.03 20.18 10.73
N ALA A 433 1.27 19.92 10.32
CA ALA A 433 2.19 20.98 9.90
C ALA A 433 1.61 21.79 8.72
N VAL A 434 1.05 21.12 7.72
CA VAL A 434 0.39 21.76 6.57
C VAL A 434 -0.85 22.56 6.99
N GLU A 435 -1.69 22.01 7.85
CA GLU A 435 -2.94 22.67 8.28
C GLU A 435 -2.69 23.86 9.19
N GLU A 436 -1.71 23.75 10.09
CA GLU A 436 -1.25 24.86 10.91
C GLU A 436 -0.61 25.98 10.06
N GLY A 437 0.13 25.60 9.00
CA GLY A 437 0.63 26.55 8.00
C GLY A 437 -0.51 27.34 7.37
N LYS A 438 -1.49 26.66 6.81
CA LYS A 438 -2.69 27.29 6.21
C LYS A 438 -3.42 28.22 7.19
N LYS A 439 -3.61 27.75 8.42
CA LYS A 439 -4.30 28.55 9.46
C LYS A 439 -3.54 29.84 9.78
N ARG A 440 -2.23 29.75 10.02
CA ARG A 440 -1.37 30.93 10.29
C ARG A 440 -1.40 31.93 9.14
N VAL A 441 -1.39 31.46 7.89
CA VAL A 441 -1.51 32.33 6.71
C VAL A 441 -2.85 33.04 6.67
N GLN A 442 -3.96 32.32 6.91
CA GLN A 442 -5.31 32.93 6.92
C GLN A 442 -5.45 34.00 8.02
N GLU A 443 -4.95 33.71 9.21
CA GLU A 443 -4.96 34.69 10.33
C GLU A 443 -4.16 35.95 9.97
N ARG A 444 -3.01 35.76 9.33
CA ARG A 444 -2.16 36.88 8.88
C ARG A 444 -2.81 37.73 7.78
N LEU A 445 -3.45 37.09 6.81
CA LEU A 445 -4.19 37.81 5.75
C LEU A 445 -5.33 38.63 6.31
N LYS A 446 -6.11 38.08 7.26
CA LYS A 446 -7.15 38.82 7.98
C LYS A 446 -6.60 40.04 8.74
N ALA A 447 -5.51 39.84 9.49
CA ALA A 447 -4.88 40.93 10.22
C ALA A 447 -4.38 42.06 9.30
N ARG A 448 -3.83 41.69 8.11
CA ARG A 448 -3.45 42.67 7.08
C ARG A 448 -4.64 43.42 6.48
N GLU A 449 -5.75 42.72 6.21
CA GLU A 449 -6.98 43.33 5.72
C GLU A 449 -7.57 44.33 6.75
N GLU A 450 -7.58 43.94 8.02
CA GLU A 450 -8.02 44.80 9.12
C GLU A 450 -7.13 46.04 9.27
N GLN A 451 -5.79 45.87 9.20
CA GLN A 451 -4.85 46.99 9.21
C GLN A 451 -5.04 47.93 8.02
N ARG A 452 -5.27 47.40 6.80
CA ARG A 452 -5.55 48.21 5.61
C ARG A 452 -6.89 48.95 5.74
N ALA A 453 -7.92 48.32 6.29
CA ALA A 453 -9.20 48.93 6.55
C ALA A 453 -9.08 50.09 7.57
N HIS A 454 -8.32 49.88 8.64
CA HIS A 454 -8.03 50.94 9.63
C HIS A 454 -7.15 52.07 9.07
N ALA A 455 -6.16 51.78 8.23
CA ALA A 455 -5.36 52.78 7.56
C ALA A 455 -6.13 53.59 6.53
N SER A 456 -7.17 53.02 5.92
CA SER A 456 -8.05 53.74 4.98
C SER A 456 -9.12 54.60 5.68
N ALA A 457 -9.35 54.37 6.97
CA ALA A 457 -10.36 55.08 7.76
C ALA A 457 -9.84 56.31 8.53
N SER A 458 -8.52 56.59 8.50
CA SER A 458 -7.92 57.78 9.18
C SER A 458 -6.97 58.53 8.26
N PRO A 459 -7.38 59.66 7.66
CA PRO A 459 -6.43 60.60 7.12
C PRO A 459 -5.95 61.54 8.24
N THR A 460 -4.64 61.58 8.50
CA THR A 460 -3.91 62.45 9.42
C THR A 460 -3.72 61.93 10.84
N ALA A 461 -2.52 61.40 11.10
CA ALA A 461 -1.69 61.75 12.25
C ALA A 461 -0.30 61.13 12.14
N SER A 462 0.69 61.95 12.38
CA SER A 462 2.15 61.71 12.37
C SER A 462 2.61 60.50 13.16
N SER A 463 3.70 59.94 12.63
CA SER A 463 4.64 59.01 13.25
C SER A 463 4.95 59.25 14.73
N THR A 464 4.72 58.27 15.55
CA THR A 464 5.60 57.94 16.69
C THR A 464 5.55 56.43 16.93
N ALA A 465 6.69 55.81 16.77
CA ALA A 465 6.90 54.38 17.02
C ALA A 465 6.68 54.07 18.50
N ALA A 466 5.79 53.15 18.79
CA ALA A 466 5.77 52.45 20.06
C ALA A 466 5.72 50.94 19.76
N ASN A 467 6.82 50.30 20.06
CA ASN A 467 6.99 48.85 20.05
C ASN A 467 6.19 48.25 21.22
N PRO A 468 5.30 47.30 21.04
CA PRO A 468 4.88 46.44 22.13
C PRO A 468 5.86 45.27 22.23
N SER A 469 6.51 45.20 23.38
CA SER A 469 7.34 44.07 23.81
C SER A 469 6.51 42.77 23.79
N ALA A 470 6.78 41.89 22.84
CA ALA A 470 6.43 40.49 22.91
C ALA A 470 7.63 39.70 23.43
N GLU A 471 7.40 38.82 24.35
CA GLU A 471 8.38 37.97 25.02
C GLU A 471 9.29 37.26 24.04
N THR A 472 10.59 37.43 24.27
CA THR A 472 11.68 36.92 23.45
C THR A 472 11.86 35.42 23.65
N SER A 473 11.27 34.64 22.78
CA SER A 473 11.85 33.35 22.44
C SER A 473 12.95 33.61 21.42
N ALA A 474 14.13 33.05 21.64
CA ALA A 474 15.34 33.30 20.87
C ALA A 474 15.07 33.26 19.35
N VAL A 475 15.05 34.41 18.71
CA VAL A 475 14.99 34.57 17.25
C VAL A 475 16.35 34.17 16.71
N PRO A 476 16.46 33.20 15.80
CA PRO A 476 17.72 32.95 15.09
C PRO A 476 17.92 34.04 14.05
N ASP A 477 19.19 34.41 13.88
CA ASP A 477 19.79 35.27 12.84
C ASP A 477 18.85 35.83 11.76
N GLU A 478 18.87 37.14 11.62
CA GLU A 478 18.10 37.96 10.68
C GLU A 478 18.10 37.34 9.25
N TYR A 479 16.92 37.18 8.63
CA TYR A 479 16.81 36.74 7.24
C TYR A 479 17.53 37.74 6.32
N PRO A 480 18.16 37.27 5.21
CA PRO A 480 18.73 38.18 4.22
C PRO A 480 17.69 39.19 3.72
N GLN A 481 18.09 40.47 3.60
CA GLN A 481 17.20 41.50 3.07
C GLN A 481 17.00 41.31 1.56
N VAL A 482 15.75 41.21 1.12
CA VAL A 482 15.36 41.00 -0.28
C VAL A 482 14.19 41.94 -0.64
N ASN A 483 14.08 42.31 -1.91
CA ASN A 483 12.88 42.99 -2.39
C ASN A 483 11.76 41.93 -2.60
N SER A 484 11.01 41.70 -1.55
CA SER A 484 9.97 40.63 -1.53
C SER A 484 8.80 40.89 -2.47
N ALA A 485 8.50 42.15 -2.84
CA ALA A 485 7.43 42.50 -3.78
C ALA A 485 7.70 41.98 -5.22
N ASP A 486 8.96 41.77 -5.57
CA ASP A 486 9.38 41.24 -6.86
C ASP A 486 9.46 39.69 -6.88
N VAL A 487 9.03 38.99 -5.80
CA VAL A 487 9.18 37.55 -5.64
C VAL A 487 7.82 36.84 -5.82
N THR A 488 7.81 35.82 -6.67
CA THR A 488 6.71 34.87 -6.80
C THR A 488 7.19 33.48 -6.39
N VAL A 489 6.47 32.80 -5.51
CA VAL A 489 6.76 31.43 -5.06
C VAL A 489 5.64 30.51 -5.51
N ILE A 490 5.99 29.49 -6.29
CA ILE A 490 5.07 28.42 -6.69
C ILE A 490 5.60 27.12 -6.08
N GLY A 491 4.79 26.49 -5.22
CA GLY A 491 5.23 25.34 -4.45
C GLY A 491 4.21 24.24 -4.23
N ASP A 492 4.72 23.16 -3.63
CA ASP A 492 3.96 22.00 -3.17
C ASP A 492 3.62 22.08 -1.67
N SER A 493 3.32 20.95 -1.05
CA SER A 493 2.98 20.86 0.38
C SER A 493 4.14 21.25 1.31
N VAL A 494 5.39 21.17 0.86
CA VAL A 494 6.56 21.61 1.64
C VAL A 494 6.57 23.13 1.78
N VAL A 495 6.32 23.85 0.67
CA VAL A 495 6.14 25.32 0.70
C VAL A 495 4.93 25.67 1.55
N LEU A 496 3.82 24.96 1.38
CA LEU A 496 2.57 25.21 2.11
C LEU A 496 2.74 25.08 3.63
N SER A 497 3.52 24.11 4.10
CA SER A 497 3.82 23.97 5.53
C SER A 497 4.71 25.09 6.08
N ALA A 498 5.65 25.59 5.27
CA ALA A 498 6.59 26.63 5.63
C ALA A 498 6.13 28.06 5.21
N GLU A 499 4.95 28.19 4.63
CA GLU A 499 4.43 29.45 4.08
C GLU A 499 4.42 30.60 5.10
N PRO A 500 4.05 30.42 6.38
CA PRO A 500 4.14 31.48 7.39
C PRO A 500 5.56 32.02 7.56
N ASP A 501 6.56 31.14 7.63
CA ASP A 501 7.96 31.50 7.82
C ASP A 501 8.54 32.13 6.54
N ILE A 502 8.06 31.72 5.36
CA ILE A 502 8.42 32.37 4.09
C ILE A 502 7.85 33.80 4.04
N TYR A 503 6.61 34.01 4.52
CA TYR A 503 6.07 35.38 4.65
C TYR A 503 6.80 36.22 5.71
N ASP A 504 7.35 35.62 6.77
CA ASP A 504 8.17 36.32 7.74
C ASP A 504 9.48 36.80 7.11
N ALA A 505 10.09 35.98 6.26
CA ALA A 505 11.31 36.30 5.53
C ALA A 505 11.06 37.20 4.30
N MET A 506 9.92 37.05 3.62
CA MET A 506 9.56 37.77 2.38
C MET A 506 8.09 38.25 2.46
N PRO A 507 7.83 39.37 3.19
CA PRO A 507 6.47 39.78 3.55
C PRO A 507 5.55 40.13 2.39
N ASP A 508 6.06 40.61 1.26
CA ASP A 508 5.25 41.02 0.11
C ASP A 508 5.32 40.06 -1.06
N ALA A 509 5.93 38.89 -0.86
CA ALA A 509 5.99 37.84 -1.90
C ALA A 509 4.60 37.32 -2.25
N THR A 510 4.39 37.03 -3.53
CA THR A 510 3.21 36.31 -3.99
C THR A 510 3.46 34.81 -3.87
N ILE A 511 2.77 34.13 -2.98
CA ILE A 511 2.94 32.68 -2.76
C ILE A 511 1.70 31.94 -3.24
N ASP A 512 1.88 30.86 -4.01
CA ASP A 512 0.84 29.90 -4.37
C ASP A 512 1.39 28.48 -4.17
N ALA A 513 0.92 27.83 -3.13
CA ALA A 513 1.30 26.48 -2.77
C ALA A 513 0.07 25.58 -2.65
N ALA A 514 0.21 24.31 -3.04
CA ALA A 514 -0.87 23.34 -2.96
C ALA A 514 -0.34 21.94 -2.66
N GLU A 515 -1.12 21.17 -1.89
CA GLU A 515 -0.82 19.77 -1.60
C GLU A 515 -0.74 18.95 -2.88
N GLY A 516 0.28 18.08 -2.96
CA GLY A 516 0.45 17.16 -4.08
C GLY A 516 0.82 17.83 -5.42
N ARG A 517 1.13 19.13 -5.43
CA ARG A 517 1.48 19.83 -6.68
C ARG A 517 2.72 19.23 -7.31
N THR A 518 2.62 18.94 -8.59
CA THR A 518 3.72 18.44 -9.44
C THR A 518 4.14 19.49 -10.46
N ILE A 519 5.29 19.28 -11.12
CA ILE A 519 5.74 20.14 -12.23
C ILE A 519 4.71 20.17 -13.37
N VAL A 520 3.98 19.08 -13.62
CA VAL A 520 2.95 19.01 -14.67
C VAL A 520 1.79 19.96 -14.41
N GLN A 521 1.46 20.20 -13.13
CA GLN A 521 0.44 21.16 -12.72
C GLN A 521 0.99 22.59 -12.63
N ALA A 522 2.24 22.75 -12.18
CA ALA A 522 2.87 24.05 -12.04
C ALA A 522 3.20 24.71 -13.39
N LEU A 523 3.64 23.95 -14.40
CA LEU A 523 4.07 24.50 -15.69
C LEU A 523 2.96 25.27 -16.45
N PRO A 524 1.72 24.77 -16.61
CA PRO A 524 0.63 25.55 -17.17
C PRO A 524 0.34 26.85 -16.39
N MET A 525 0.44 26.78 -15.06
CA MET A 525 0.25 27.93 -14.18
C MET A 525 1.34 28.98 -14.39
N VAL A 526 2.62 28.58 -14.47
CA VAL A 526 3.73 29.50 -14.80
C VAL A 526 3.49 30.17 -16.16
N LYS A 527 3.09 29.41 -17.19
CA LYS A 527 2.77 29.95 -18.52
C LYS A 527 1.63 30.97 -18.47
N SER A 528 0.56 30.65 -17.75
CA SER A 528 -0.59 31.54 -17.58
C SER A 528 -0.24 32.81 -16.79
N TRP A 529 0.47 32.69 -15.67
CA TRP A 529 0.83 33.84 -14.85
C TRP A 529 1.86 34.73 -15.53
N SER A 530 2.80 34.15 -16.27
CA SER A 530 3.76 34.91 -17.06
C SER A 530 3.07 35.75 -18.14
N SER A 531 2.14 35.16 -18.88
CA SER A 531 1.38 35.87 -19.91
C SER A 531 0.48 36.99 -19.36
N GLN A 532 0.09 36.90 -18.09
CA GLN A 532 -0.71 37.89 -17.36
C GLN A 532 0.14 38.95 -16.64
N GLY A 533 1.46 38.87 -16.69
CA GLY A 533 2.36 39.78 -15.97
C GLY A 533 2.29 39.66 -14.44
N LYS A 534 1.86 38.49 -13.93
CA LYS A 534 1.72 38.20 -12.49
C LYS A 534 2.97 37.63 -11.83
N ILE A 535 3.99 37.28 -12.62
CA ILE A 535 5.26 36.77 -12.10
C ILE A 535 6.18 37.95 -11.86
N GLY A 536 6.74 38.04 -10.66
CA GLY A 536 7.73 39.07 -10.31
C GLY A 536 9.08 38.84 -11.02
N LYS A 537 10.09 39.68 -10.68
CA LYS A 537 11.44 39.54 -11.25
C LYS A 537 12.16 38.25 -10.83
N VAL A 538 11.70 37.59 -9.75
CA VAL A 538 12.22 36.31 -9.29
C VAL A 538 11.05 35.34 -9.14
N LEU A 539 11.12 34.20 -9.84
CA LEU A 539 10.24 33.06 -9.63
C LEU A 539 10.97 31.98 -8.81
N VAL A 540 10.46 31.66 -7.64
CA VAL A 540 10.86 30.48 -6.87
C VAL A 540 9.93 29.31 -7.21
N LEU A 541 10.49 28.18 -7.66
CA LEU A 541 9.75 26.97 -7.99
C LEU A 541 10.22 25.81 -7.11
N SER A 542 9.29 25.27 -6.31
CA SER A 542 9.53 24.11 -5.43
C SER A 542 8.42 23.09 -5.56
N VAL A 543 8.62 22.07 -6.42
CA VAL A 543 7.63 21.05 -6.79
C VAL A 543 8.24 19.66 -6.94
N THR A 544 9.29 19.37 -6.18
CA THR A 544 10.08 18.14 -6.30
C THR A 544 9.62 17.02 -5.37
N ALA A 545 8.78 17.33 -4.36
CA ALA A 545 8.36 16.33 -3.38
C ALA A 545 7.41 15.26 -3.95
N ASN A 546 6.62 15.59 -4.98
CA ASN A 546 5.49 14.76 -5.41
C ASN A 546 5.68 14.04 -6.75
N SER A 547 6.71 14.37 -7.53
CA SER A 547 6.95 13.72 -8.82
C SER A 547 8.37 13.90 -9.34
N THR A 548 8.77 13.00 -10.24
CA THR A 548 10.02 13.12 -10.99
C THR A 548 9.99 14.32 -11.93
N LEU A 549 11.06 15.11 -11.93
CA LEU A 549 11.32 16.06 -13.01
C LEU A 549 11.85 15.34 -14.24
N MET A 550 11.29 15.65 -15.39
CA MET A 550 11.70 15.08 -16.67
C MET A 550 12.55 16.07 -17.46
N PRO A 551 13.52 15.60 -18.27
CA PRO A 551 14.27 16.47 -19.18
C PRO A 551 13.34 17.31 -20.06
N GLY A 552 13.67 18.58 -20.25
CA GLY A 552 12.89 19.53 -21.04
C GLY A 552 11.85 20.33 -20.27
N GLN A 553 11.41 19.88 -19.09
CA GLN A 553 10.38 20.58 -18.30
C GLN A 553 10.91 21.90 -17.71
N LEU A 554 12.14 21.91 -17.19
CA LEU A 554 12.78 23.13 -16.66
C LEU A 554 13.10 24.14 -17.77
N GLU A 555 13.48 23.65 -18.94
CA GLU A 555 13.64 24.47 -20.16
C GLU A 555 12.32 25.12 -20.57
N GLU A 556 11.21 24.41 -20.48
CA GLU A 556 9.89 24.99 -20.76
C GLU A 556 9.50 26.06 -19.73
N VAL A 557 9.78 25.83 -18.44
CA VAL A 557 9.59 26.85 -17.39
C VAL A 557 10.39 28.11 -17.71
N LEU A 558 11.71 27.97 -17.95
CA LEU A 558 12.58 29.11 -18.20
C LEU A 558 12.20 29.88 -19.49
N ARG A 559 11.73 29.16 -20.52
CA ARG A 559 11.28 29.73 -21.79
C ARG A 559 9.95 30.48 -21.63
N ALA A 560 9.11 30.08 -20.69
CA ALA A 560 7.84 30.75 -20.40
C ALA A 560 8.01 32.06 -19.61
N LEU A 561 9.17 32.27 -18.97
CA LEU A 561 9.45 33.46 -18.15
C LEU A 561 9.97 34.64 -19.02
N PRO A 562 9.63 35.89 -18.65
CA PRO A 562 10.25 37.07 -19.22
C PRO A 562 11.77 37.00 -19.18
N ALA A 563 12.44 37.67 -20.13
CA ALA A 563 13.90 37.58 -20.28
C ALA A 563 14.70 38.07 -19.06
N ASP A 564 14.16 39.02 -18.34
CA ASP A 564 14.72 39.65 -17.12
C ASP A 564 14.35 38.89 -15.84
N THR A 565 13.39 37.97 -15.89
CA THR A 565 13.00 37.16 -14.72
C THR A 565 14.04 36.08 -14.41
N LYS A 566 14.49 36.04 -13.15
CA LYS A 566 15.38 35.01 -12.61
C LYS A 566 14.54 33.82 -12.08
N LEU A 567 15.07 32.61 -12.20
CA LEU A 567 14.45 31.41 -11.70
C LEU A 567 15.24 30.82 -10.54
N VAL A 568 14.61 30.65 -9.40
CA VAL A 568 15.16 29.95 -8.23
C VAL A 568 14.51 28.58 -8.16
N LEU A 569 15.30 27.52 -8.20
CA LEU A 569 14.83 26.13 -8.08
C LEU A 569 15.19 25.57 -6.72
N ALA A 570 14.19 25.13 -5.96
CA ALA A 570 14.42 24.43 -4.71
C ALA A 570 14.68 22.93 -4.95
N THR A 571 15.76 22.41 -4.36
CA THR A 571 16.02 20.97 -4.35
C THR A 571 15.06 20.28 -3.39
N GLY A 572 14.64 19.06 -3.70
CA GLY A 572 13.77 18.24 -2.85
C GLY A 572 14.56 17.46 -1.80
N TYR A 573 13.92 17.20 -0.68
CA TYR A 573 14.39 16.27 0.34
C TYR A 573 13.30 15.26 0.68
N GLY A 574 13.70 14.04 0.98
CA GLY A 574 12.79 12.98 1.40
C GLY A 574 13.50 11.65 1.58
N PRO A 575 12.78 10.65 2.09
CA PRO A 575 13.32 9.32 2.31
C PRO A 575 13.79 8.65 1.00
N ARG A 576 14.74 7.75 1.10
CA ARG A 576 15.29 6.99 -0.05
C ARG A 576 14.26 6.19 -0.82
N THR A 577 13.09 5.96 -0.25
CA THR A 577 11.95 5.36 -0.93
C THR A 577 11.36 6.27 -2.02
N LEU A 578 11.57 7.58 -1.92
CA LEU A 578 11.22 8.57 -2.95
C LEU A 578 12.37 8.67 -3.97
N THR A 579 12.53 7.63 -4.76
CA THR A 579 13.68 7.43 -5.67
C THR A 579 13.86 8.53 -6.72
N TRP A 580 12.82 9.33 -6.97
CA TRP A 580 12.88 10.44 -7.94
C TRP A 580 13.53 11.71 -7.41
N ILE A 581 13.68 11.88 -6.09
CA ILE A 581 14.22 13.11 -5.51
C ILE A 581 15.67 13.33 -5.95
N ASP A 582 16.50 12.30 -5.84
CA ASP A 582 17.91 12.40 -6.24
C ASP A 582 18.07 12.69 -7.73
N SER A 583 17.30 12.04 -8.60
CA SER A 583 17.33 12.28 -10.04
C SER A 583 16.84 13.69 -10.38
N SER A 584 15.79 14.18 -9.73
CA SER A 584 15.26 15.52 -9.89
C SER A 584 16.27 16.59 -9.41
N ASN A 585 16.90 16.36 -8.26
CA ASN A 585 17.94 17.26 -7.74
C ASN A 585 19.16 17.35 -8.68
N ASN A 586 19.59 16.22 -9.25
CA ASN A 586 20.67 16.21 -10.24
C ASN A 586 20.28 17.02 -11.48
N LEU A 587 19.05 16.82 -12.00
CA LEU A 587 18.55 17.59 -13.13
C LEU A 587 18.51 19.11 -12.82
N ILE A 588 18.07 19.52 -11.62
CA ILE A 588 18.08 20.91 -11.17
C ILE A 588 19.51 21.46 -11.16
N ARG A 589 20.49 20.73 -10.62
CA ARG A 589 21.89 21.17 -10.55
C ARG A 589 22.51 21.33 -11.94
N GLU A 590 22.32 20.35 -12.81
CA GLU A 590 22.79 20.40 -14.19
C GLU A 590 22.16 21.56 -14.97
N PHE A 591 20.85 21.76 -14.81
CA PHE A 591 20.12 22.82 -15.47
C PHE A 591 20.57 24.20 -15.00
N ALA A 592 20.75 24.42 -13.70
CA ALA A 592 21.25 25.67 -13.14
C ALA A 592 22.68 25.95 -13.59
N GLN A 593 23.56 24.94 -13.67
CA GLN A 593 24.93 25.12 -14.18
C GLN A 593 24.95 25.59 -15.64
N LYS A 594 24.07 25.04 -16.47
CA LYS A 594 23.94 25.42 -17.90
C LYS A 594 23.35 26.83 -18.08
N ASN A 595 22.58 27.32 -17.12
CA ASN A 595 21.82 28.57 -17.20
C ASN A 595 22.20 29.53 -16.04
N SER A 596 23.45 29.56 -15.61
CA SER A 596 23.93 30.23 -14.37
C SER A 596 23.67 31.72 -14.30
N SER A 597 23.42 32.39 -15.44
CA SER A 597 23.06 33.81 -15.48
C SER A 597 21.60 34.10 -15.10
N ARG A 598 20.71 33.09 -15.14
CA ARG A 598 19.28 33.26 -14.89
C ARG A 598 18.71 32.28 -13.89
N VAL A 599 19.42 31.18 -13.57
CA VAL A 599 18.91 30.10 -12.71
C VAL A 599 19.77 29.93 -11.48
N TYR A 600 19.15 29.99 -10.32
CA TYR A 600 19.75 29.85 -8.99
C TYR A 600 19.19 28.67 -8.25
N ILE A 601 19.95 28.08 -7.32
CA ILE A 601 19.52 26.92 -6.54
C ILE A 601 19.29 27.34 -5.09
N ALA A 602 18.12 27.00 -4.55
CA ALA A 602 17.87 26.93 -3.13
C ALA A 602 18.12 25.47 -2.69
N ASP A 603 19.34 25.18 -2.18
CA ASP A 603 19.76 23.81 -1.89
C ASP A 603 19.23 23.30 -0.55
N TRP A 604 17.91 23.12 -0.48
CA TRP A 604 17.22 22.52 0.66
C TRP A 604 17.77 21.14 0.99
N ASN A 605 17.99 20.30 -0.04
CA ASN A 605 18.51 18.94 0.14
C ASN A 605 19.84 18.93 0.89
N GLY A 606 20.77 19.78 0.48
CA GLY A 606 22.09 19.91 1.11
C GLY A 606 22.00 20.39 2.57
N ALA A 607 21.24 21.44 2.79
CA ALA A 607 21.09 22.07 4.11
C ALA A 607 20.42 21.12 5.12
N ILE A 608 19.27 20.56 4.77
CA ILE A 608 18.52 19.70 5.70
C ILE A 608 19.20 18.35 5.94
N THR A 609 19.87 17.77 4.94
CA THR A 609 20.64 16.53 5.12
C THR A 609 21.71 16.66 6.18
N GLN A 610 22.35 17.82 6.27
CA GLN A 610 23.34 18.10 7.31
C GLN A 610 22.67 18.35 8.66
N ALA A 611 21.62 19.16 8.68
CA ALA A 611 20.95 19.61 9.90
C ALA A 611 20.22 18.47 10.64
N VAL A 612 19.54 17.56 9.94
CA VAL A 612 18.81 16.42 10.52
C VAL A 612 19.74 15.43 11.23
N ARG A 613 21.01 15.36 10.86
CA ARG A 613 21.98 14.51 11.56
C ARG A 613 22.22 14.96 13.01
N SER A 614 22.13 16.26 13.26
CA SER A 614 22.30 16.83 14.60
C SER A 614 20.97 17.03 15.33
N ASP A 615 19.89 17.31 14.61
CA ASP A 615 18.55 17.50 15.16
C ASP A 615 17.48 16.84 14.27
N PRO A 616 17.14 15.57 14.54
CA PRO A 616 16.08 14.87 13.79
C PRO A 616 14.69 15.52 13.91
N SER A 617 14.45 16.37 14.93
CA SER A 617 13.15 17.05 15.12
C SER A 617 12.86 18.17 14.12
N LEU A 618 13.77 18.43 13.19
CA LEU A 618 13.57 19.38 12.10
C LEU A 618 12.55 18.90 11.05
N MET A 619 12.30 17.60 10.99
CA MET A 619 11.39 16.99 10.02
C MET A 619 10.29 16.22 10.73
N THR A 620 9.11 16.18 10.11
CA THR A 620 8.02 15.29 10.55
C THR A 620 8.42 13.83 10.34
N SER A 621 7.64 12.92 10.89
CA SER A 621 7.87 11.46 10.80
C SER A 621 7.89 10.91 9.37
N ASP A 622 7.31 11.64 8.40
CA ASP A 622 7.31 11.25 7.00
C ASP A 622 8.65 11.52 6.28
N GLY A 623 9.53 12.30 6.90
CA GLY A 623 10.83 12.67 6.36
C GLY A 623 10.77 13.58 5.13
N VAL A 624 9.61 14.20 4.83
CA VAL A 624 9.41 15.12 3.68
C VAL A 624 9.07 16.53 4.16
N HIS A 625 8.12 16.64 5.09
CA HIS A 625 7.65 17.93 5.59
C HIS A 625 8.51 18.43 6.75
N PRO A 626 8.91 19.69 6.74
CA PRO A 626 9.65 20.28 7.85
C PRO A 626 8.72 20.58 9.04
N GLU A 627 9.21 20.32 10.26
CA GLU A 627 8.66 20.82 11.52
C GLU A 627 9.04 22.31 11.71
N VAL A 628 8.48 22.97 12.72
CA VAL A 628 8.61 24.43 12.92
C VAL A 628 10.03 24.96 12.74
N LYS A 629 11.04 24.33 13.36
CA LYS A 629 12.44 24.74 13.17
C LYS A 629 12.96 24.48 11.76
N GLY A 630 12.48 23.40 11.14
CA GLY A 630 12.79 23.06 9.74
C GLY A 630 12.14 24.02 8.76
N GLN A 631 10.93 24.54 9.05
CA GLN A 631 10.21 25.54 8.27
C GLN A 631 11.00 26.86 8.23
N MET A 632 11.52 27.30 9.38
CA MET A 632 12.40 28.46 9.48
C MET A 632 13.68 28.29 8.65
N LEU A 633 14.31 27.11 8.73
CA LEU A 633 15.49 26.81 7.92
C LEU A 633 15.15 26.80 6.42
N TYR A 634 14.01 26.24 6.04
CA TYR A 634 13.55 26.22 4.66
C TYR A 634 13.33 27.63 4.10
N ALA A 635 12.62 28.48 4.85
CA ALA A 635 12.41 29.88 4.50
C ALA A 635 13.74 30.64 4.32
N ARG A 636 14.71 30.39 5.20
CA ARG A 636 16.07 30.99 5.10
C ARG A 636 16.76 30.58 3.80
N ILE A 637 16.77 29.29 3.46
CA ILE A 637 17.43 28.79 2.24
C ILE A 637 16.78 29.37 0.99
N LEU A 638 15.45 29.51 0.96
CA LEU A 638 14.76 30.18 -0.15
C LEU A 638 15.17 31.66 -0.25
N THR A 639 15.15 32.38 0.88
CA THR A 639 15.47 33.83 0.90
C THR A 639 16.92 34.09 0.52
N GLU A 640 17.87 33.28 0.96
CA GLU A 640 19.28 33.36 0.53
C GLU A 640 19.45 33.16 -0.98
N ALA A 641 18.70 32.23 -1.57
CA ALA A 641 18.74 32.00 -3.01
C ALA A 641 18.09 33.17 -3.78
N VAL A 642 17.02 33.75 -3.25
CA VAL A 642 16.39 34.97 -3.80
C VAL A 642 17.36 36.17 -3.72
N ALA A 643 18.04 36.38 -2.59
CA ALA A 643 19.05 37.44 -2.45
C ALA A 643 20.14 37.32 -3.52
N ARG A 644 20.67 36.12 -3.75
CA ARG A 644 21.63 35.85 -4.83
C ARG A 644 21.06 36.09 -6.23
N ALA A 645 19.77 35.92 -6.44
CA ALA A 645 19.14 36.18 -7.73
C ALA A 645 18.85 37.67 -7.97
N GLN A 646 18.74 38.46 -6.91
CA GLN A 646 18.51 39.91 -6.97
C GLN A 646 19.82 40.74 -6.98
N SER A 647 20.95 40.18 -6.49
CA SER A 647 22.27 40.75 -6.62
C SER A 647 22.80 40.63 -8.07
#